data_3f25532a28d82964877df0e4f4c2aa26
#
_entry.id   3f25532a28d82964877df0e4f4c2aa26
#
_cell.length_a   1.000
_cell.length_b   1.000
_cell.length_c   1.000
_cell.angle_alpha   90.00
_cell.angle_beta   90.00
_cell.angle_gamma   90.00
#
_symmetry.space_group_name_H-M   'P 1'
#
loop_
_entity.id
_entity.type
_entity.pdbx_description
1 polymer ?
#
loop_
_entity_poly.entity_id
_entity_poly.type
_entity_poly.pdbx_seq_one_letter_code
_entity_poly.pdbx_strand_id
1 'polypeptide(L)'
;MLEQDRIIKINIEEEMKSSYIDYSMSVIVSRALPDVRDGFKPVHRRILFGMMGLGNTSDKPYKKSARVVGEVLGKYHPHGDSSVYGALVRMAQPWAMRYMLVDGQGNYGSVDGDSAAAMRYTECRLRKIGEDMMTDLEKETVDMQNNFDDSLQEPTVMPARIPNLLVNGASGIAVGMATNMPTHNLSEVIDACIAYIENNDIDIEELMTYVKAPDFPTGGYIYGMSGVREAYLTGRGRVIMRARAEIETGSTHDKIVVTEIPYGVNKAELIKNIADLANEKKIEGIANANDESDREGMRIVIDVKRDANASVVLNKLYKMTMLQTSFGVNNVALVHGRPRLLNLKDLIKYFVEHRHDVVIRRTQYDLRKAKERAHILEGLIIASDNIDEVIKIIRAAKTPNDAISGLMERFQLSEIQSRAIVEMRLRQLTGLMQDQLHAEYEEIQKQIAYLEEILVNDELCRKVIKDELIEVKEKYGDERRSEIVYSSEEFNPEDFYADDEMIITISHMGYIKRTPLSEFRAQNRGGVGSKGTETRDADFVEHIYPATMHNTMMFFTQKGKCYWLKVYEIPEGTKNSKGRAIQNLLNIDSDDAVNAYLRVKNLNDQEFINSHYVLFCTKNGVIKKTLLEQYSRPRQNGVNAITIREDDRVIEVRMTNGDNEIIIANRNGRAIRFHESAVRVMGRTAIGVRGMTLDEDGQDEVVGMICIKDPEAETIMVVSEQGYGKRSDIEDYRKTNRGGKGVKTMNITDKTGKLVTIKSVTDENDLMIINKSGITIRLKVADVRIMGRATQGVRLINLEKRNDEIGSVCKVTSENEEELIEEGEENTLESPQNEVNNENEE
;
A
#
# COMPACT_ATOMS: atom_id res chain seq x y z
N MET A 1 19.03 -9.18 -67.97
CA MET A 1 19.98 -9.30 -66.82
C MET A 1 19.10 -9.30 -65.58
N LEU A 2 18.94 -10.46 -64.97
CA LEU A 2 18.24 -10.57 -63.70
C LEU A 2 19.11 -9.91 -62.64
N GLU A 3 18.58 -8.90 -61.95
CA GLU A 3 19.23 -8.33 -60.78
C GLU A 3 19.49 -9.47 -59.79
N GLN A 4 20.74 -9.69 -59.45
CA GLN A 4 21.12 -10.62 -58.39
C GLN A 4 20.56 -10.04 -57.05
N ASP A 5 19.52 -10.66 -56.54
CA ASP A 5 19.05 -10.40 -55.14
C ASP A 5 20.25 -10.55 -54.20
N ARG A 6 20.69 -9.43 -53.65
CA ARG A 6 21.76 -9.41 -52.64
C ARG A 6 21.15 -10.00 -51.35
N ILE A 7 21.42 -11.26 -51.11
CA ILE A 7 21.10 -11.89 -49.82
C ILE A 7 22.07 -11.32 -48.78
N ILE A 8 21.57 -10.45 -47.93
CA ILE A 8 22.30 -9.93 -46.76
C ILE A 8 22.09 -10.90 -45.62
N LYS A 9 23.17 -11.49 -45.11
CA LYS A 9 23.11 -12.31 -43.90
C LYS A 9 22.94 -11.40 -42.69
N ILE A 10 21.80 -11.48 -42.01
CA ILE A 10 21.51 -10.75 -40.78
C ILE A 10 21.64 -11.72 -39.59
N ASN A 11 22.37 -11.32 -38.57
CA ASN A 11 22.45 -12.06 -37.30
C ASN A 11 21.16 -11.80 -36.52
N ILE A 12 20.37 -12.84 -36.31
CA ILE A 12 19.08 -12.73 -35.64
C ILE A 12 19.21 -12.19 -34.21
N GLU A 13 20.30 -12.50 -33.51
CA GLU A 13 20.52 -11.98 -32.15
C GLU A 13 20.76 -10.47 -32.13
N GLU A 14 21.55 -9.96 -33.08
CA GLU A 14 21.84 -8.53 -33.22
C GLU A 14 20.59 -7.76 -33.65
N GLU A 15 19.87 -8.29 -34.63
CA GLU A 15 18.61 -7.70 -35.09
C GLU A 15 17.56 -7.66 -34.01
N MET A 16 17.40 -8.75 -33.26
CA MET A 16 16.46 -8.78 -32.12
C MET A 16 16.87 -7.81 -31.01
N LYS A 17 18.16 -7.70 -30.69
CA LYS A 17 18.64 -6.73 -29.68
C LYS A 17 18.38 -5.30 -30.12
N SER A 18 18.72 -4.96 -31.37
CA SER A 18 18.48 -3.61 -31.93
C SER A 18 16.99 -3.29 -31.94
N SER A 19 16.16 -4.16 -32.52
CA SER A 19 14.71 -3.96 -32.60
C SER A 19 14.04 -3.87 -31.21
N TYR A 20 14.52 -4.66 -30.23
CA TYR A 20 13.99 -4.59 -28.86
C TYR A 20 14.40 -3.29 -28.14
N ILE A 21 15.63 -2.81 -28.36
CA ILE A 21 16.07 -1.52 -27.83
C ILE A 21 15.24 -0.39 -28.43
N ASP A 22 15.05 -0.38 -29.76
CA ASP A 22 14.27 0.65 -30.46
C ASP A 22 12.81 0.64 -30.00
N TYR A 23 12.20 -0.54 -29.86
CA TYR A 23 10.86 -0.68 -29.31
C TYR A 23 10.79 -0.17 -27.85
N SER A 24 11.76 -0.57 -27.02
CA SER A 24 11.80 -0.15 -25.61
C SER A 24 11.94 1.36 -25.48
N MET A 25 12.84 1.97 -26.27
CA MET A 25 13.00 3.43 -26.30
C MET A 25 11.74 4.13 -26.76
N SER A 26 11.07 3.63 -27.79
CA SER A 26 9.79 4.16 -28.26
C SER A 26 8.70 4.10 -27.19
N VAL A 27 8.57 2.96 -26.48
CA VAL A 27 7.58 2.80 -25.41
C VAL A 27 7.88 3.73 -24.23
N ILE A 28 9.14 3.91 -23.87
CA ILE A 28 9.57 4.78 -22.76
C ILE A 28 9.32 6.25 -23.11
N VAL A 29 9.83 6.73 -24.25
CA VAL A 29 9.87 8.15 -24.58
C VAL A 29 8.54 8.62 -25.22
N SER A 30 7.92 7.77 -26.07
CA SER A 30 6.81 8.21 -26.92
C SER A 30 5.46 7.61 -26.54
N ARG A 31 5.34 6.88 -25.42
CA ARG A 31 4.05 6.24 -25.04
C ARG A 31 3.72 6.28 -23.56
N ALA A 32 4.57 5.71 -22.70
CA ALA A 32 4.18 5.34 -21.33
C ALA A 32 4.46 6.42 -20.29
N LEU A 33 5.55 7.18 -20.44
CA LEU A 33 5.99 8.16 -19.45
C LEU A 33 5.53 9.57 -19.81
N PRO A 34 5.13 10.39 -18.82
CA PRO A 34 4.82 11.79 -19.01
C PRO A 34 6.08 12.64 -19.14
N ASP A 35 5.98 13.76 -19.84
CA ASP A 35 7.01 14.82 -19.79
C ASP A 35 6.88 15.60 -18.48
N VAL A 36 8.00 15.91 -17.83
CA VAL A 36 8.00 16.58 -16.52
C VAL A 36 7.44 18.01 -16.60
N ARG A 37 7.53 18.66 -17.76
CA ARG A 37 7.16 20.06 -17.98
C ARG A 37 5.64 20.27 -18.03
N ASP A 38 4.91 19.42 -18.79
CA ASP A 38 3.47 19.54 -18.98
C ASP A 38 2.64 18.40 -18.36
N GLY A 39 3.30 17.35 -17.90
CA GLY A 39 2.66 16.18 -17.28
C GLY A 39 1.91 15.28 -18.24
N PHE A 40 2.03 15.51 -19.55
CA PHE A 40 1.30 14.74 -20.55
C PHE A 40 2.13 13.62 -21.17
N LYS A 41 1.45 12.53 -21.45
CA LYS A 41 1.89 11.56 -22.44
C LYS A 41 1.53 12.09 -23.84
N PRO A 42 2.19 11.62 -24.91
CA PRO A 42 1.89 12.06 -26.26
C PRO A 42 0.41 11.98 -26.63
N VAL A 43 -0.29 10.92 -26.23
CA VAL A 43 -1.72 10.74 -26.53
C VAL A 43 -2.58 11.85 -25.91
N HIS A 44 -2.32 12.24 -24.65
CA HIS A 44 -3.07 13.30 -23.97
C HIS A 44 -2.83 14.66 -24.65
N ARG A 45 -1.56 14.95 -24.96
CA ARG A 45 -1.17 16.19 -25.64
C ARG A 45 -1.86 16.31 -27.01
N ARG A 46 -1.87 15.24 -27.79
CA ARG A 46 -2.50 15.19 -29.11
C ARG A 46 -4.02 15.34 -29.05
N ILE A 47 -4.67 14.76 -28.01
CA ILE A 47 -6.12 14.93 -27.82
C ILE A 47 -6.47 16.38 -27.56
N LEU A 48 -5.79 17.06 -26.62
CA LEU A 48 -6.07 18.46 -26.30
C LEU A 48 -5.77 19.35 -27.50
N PHE A 49 -4.64 19.14 -28.19
CA PHE A 49 -4.27 19.87 -29.40
C PHE A 49 -5.29 19.67 -30.53
N GLY A 50 -5.75 18.44 -30.77
CA GLY A 50 -6.79 18.14 -31.75
C GLY A 50 -8.15 18.78 -31.40
N MET A 51 -8.52 18.80 -30.11
CA MET A 51 -9.74 19.49 -29.67
C MET A 51 -9.66 21.00 -29.90
N MET A 52 -8.50 21.61 -29.63
CA MET A 52 -8.25 23.04 -29.91
C MET A 52 -8.33 23.31 -31.41
N GLY A 53 -7.72 22.49 -32.25
CA GLY A 53 -7.77 22.61 -33.71
C GLY A 53 -9.18 22.46 -34.29
N LEU A 54 -10.04 21.69 -33.66
CA LEU A 54 -11.46 21.60 -33.98
C LEU A 54 -12.28 22.80 -33.47
N GLY A 55 -11.68 23.74 -32.73
CA GLY A 55 -12.40 24.80 -32.03
C GLY A 55 -13.43 24.25 -31.03
N ASN A 56 -13.08 23.16 -30.32
CA ASN A 56 -13.95 22.49 -29.36
C ASN A 56 -13.69 23.00 -27.93
N THR A 57 -13.82 24.33 -27.78
CA THR A 57 -13.53 25.06 -26.55
C THR A 57 -14.71 25.05 -25.58
N SER A 58 -14.50 25.49 -24.35
CA SER A 58 -15.48 25.48 -23.25
C SER A 58 -16.73 26.34 -23.51
N ASP A 59 -16.56 27.37 -24.33
CA ASP A 59 -17.63 28.31 -24.75
C ASP A 59 -18.48 27.80 -25.92
N LYS A 60 -18.06 26.69 -26.54
CA LYS A 60 -18.75 26.11 -27.71
C LYS A 60 -19.63 24.92 -27.32
N PRO A 61 -20.59 24.55 -28.17
CA PRO A 61 -21.38 23.35 -27.99
C PRO A 61 -20.53 22.09 -27.99
N TYR A 62 -20.98 21.07 -27.26
CA TYR A 62 -20.35 19.75 -27.26
C TYR A 62 -20.26 19.15 -28.66
N LYS A 63 -19.18 18.40 -28.90
CA LYS A 63 -19.00 17.61 -30.12
C LYS A 63 -18.98 16.13 -29.77
N LYS A 64 -19.43 15.27 -30.69
CA LYS A 64 -19.31 13.81 -30.51
C LYS A 64 -17.87 13.40 -30.27
N SER A 65 -17.62 12.56 -29.25
CA SER A 65 -16.28 12.05 -28.94
C SER A 65 -15.63 11.36 -30.14
N ALA A 66 -16.43 10.66 -30.96
CA ALA A 66 -15.98 10.04 -32.21
C ALA A 66 -15.33 11.04 -33.19
N ARG A 67 -15.78 12.30 -33.20
CA ARG A 67 -15.20 13.34 -34.06
C ARG A 67 -13.82 13.76 -33.58
N VAL A 68 -13.65 13.89 -32.25
CA VAL A 68 -12.34 14.20 -31.65
C VAL A 68 -11.37 13.06 -31.84
N VAL A 69 -11.80 11.82 -31.58
CA VAL A 69 -10.99 10.61 -31.81
C VAL A 69 -10.55 10.51 -33.26
N GLY A 70 -11.48 10.71 -34.21
CA GLY A 70 -11.18 10.68 -35.66
C GLY A 70 -10.16 11.75 -36.07
N GLU A 71 -10.27 12.96 -35.55
CA GLU A 71 -9.33 14.06 -35.80
C GLU A 71 -7.90 13.71 -35.31
N VAL A 72 -7.83 13.16 -34.10
CA VAL A 72 -6.54 12.79 -33.48
C VAL A 72 -5.88 11.62 -34.23
N LEU A 73 -6.64 10.59 -34.58
CA LEU A 73 -6.15 9.43 -35.32
C LEU A 73 -5.68 9.80 -36.72
N GLY A 74 -6.47 10.60 -37.41
CA GLY A 74 -6.19 10.97 -38.81
C GLY A 74 -5.00 11.91 -38.95
N LYS A 75 -4.66 12.70 -37.92
CA LYS A 75 -3.66 13.76 -38.06
C LYS A 75 -2.41 13.57 -37.20
N TYR A 76 -2.54 12.96 -36.00
CA TYR A 76 -1.44 13.04 -35.00
C TYR A 76 -1.06 11.69 -34.38
N HIS A 77 -2.02 10.75 -34.21
CA HIS A 77 -1.78 9.55 -33.39
C HIS A 77 -2.15 8.25 -34.11
N PRO A 78 -1.23 7.62 -34.86
CA PRO A 78 -1.49 6.45 -35.72
C PRO A 78 -1.60 5.15 -34.90
N HIS A 79 -2.52 5.06 -33.93
CA HIS A 79 -2.74 3.90 -33.08
C HIS A 79 -4.23 3.56 -33.01
N GLY A 80 -4.61 2.53 -32.23
CA GLY A 80 -6.00 2.11 -32.12
C GLY A 80 -6.92 3.20 -31.50
N ASP A 81 -8.14 3.31 -32.02
CA ASP A 81 -9.17 4.25 -31.59
C ASP A 81 -9.56 4.08 -30.11
N SER A 82 -9.57 2.84 -29.63
CA SER A 82 -9.86 2.52 -28.24
C SER A 82 -8.85 3.13 -27.25
N SER A 83 -7.57 3.24 -27.64
CA SER A 83 -6.54 3.85 -26.79
C SER A 83 -6.73 5.37 -26.69
N VAL A 84 -7.06 6.03 -27.80
CA VAL A 84 -7.33 7.47 -27.83
C VAL A 84 -8.63 7.78 -27.08
N TYR A 85 -9.68 6.99 -27.33
CA TYR A 85 -10.95 7.19 -26.62
C TYR A 85 -10.83 6.91 -25.13
N GLY A 86 -10.11 5.87 -24.71
CA GLY A 86 -9.86 5.58 -23.29
C GLY A 86 -9.11 6.71 -22.58
N ALA A 87 -8.11 7.33 -23.23
CA ALA A 87 -7.40 8.50 -22.70
C ALA A 87 -8.33 9.72 -22.59
N LEU A 88 -9.16 9.98 -23.60
CA LEU A 88 -10.17 11.06 -23.59
C LEU A 88 -11.18 10.86 -22.45
N VAL A 89 -11.71 9.64 -22.30
CA VAL A 89 -12.64 9.28 -21.22
C VAL A 89 -12.03 9.56 -19.86
N ARG A 90 -10.79 9.11 -19.61
CA ARG A 90 -10.13 9.32 -18.33
C ARG A 90 -9.98 10.81 -17.97
N MET A 91 -9.68 11.67 -18.96
CA MET A 91 -9.57 13.13 -18.73
C MET A 91 -10.90 13.81 -18.37
N ALA A 92 -12.05 13.13 -18.58
CA ALA A 92 -13.38 13.61 -18.23
C ALA A 92 -13.96 12.95 -16.97
N GLN A 93 -13.26 12.03 -16.33
CA GLN A 93 -13.76 11.29 -15.14
C GLN A 93 -13.38 12.00 -13.85
N PRO A 94 -14.36 12.41 -13.01
CA PRO A 94 -14.10 13.15 -11.75
C PRO A 94 -13.45 12.30 -10.65
N TRP A 95 -13.51 10.96 -10.74
CA TRP A 95 -12.84 10.04 -9.81
C TRP A 95 -11.44 9.63 -10.27
N ALA A 96 -11.06 9.96 -11.52
CA ALA A 96 -9.74 9.65 -12.08
C ALA A 96 -8.81 10.85 -12.11
N MET A 97 -9.35 12.06 -12.30
CA MET A 97 -8.62 13.33 -12.41
C MET A 97 -8.98 14.25 -11.25
N ARG A 98 -7.98 14.81 -10.58
CA ARG A 98 -8.22 15.80 -9.52
C ARG A 98 -8.77 17.10 -10.10
N TYR A 99 -8.27 17.50 -11.28
CA TYR A 99 -8.77 18.61 -12.08
C TYR A 99 -8.99 18.12 -13.51
N MET A 100 -10.23 17.95 -13.88
CA MET A 100 -10.61 17.45 -15.20
C MET A 100 -10.27 18.46 -16.31
N LEU A 101 -9.64 17.98 -17.39
CA LEU A 101 -9.26 18.80 -18.54
C LEU A 101 -10.33 18.80 -19.63
N VAL A 102 -11.17 17.79 -19.64
CA VAL A 102 -12.27 17.59 -20.61
C VAL A 102 -13.60 17.62 -19.87
N ASP A 103 -14.58 18.31 -20.45
CA ASP A 103 -15.97 18.29 -20.05
C ASP A 103 -16.74 17.28 -20.90
N GLY A 104 -17.22 16.22 -20.25
CA GLY A 104 -17.92 15.12 -20.89
C GLY A 104 -19.42 15.16 -20.66
N GLN A 105 -20.21 14.85 -21.69
CA GLN A 105 -21.65 14.68 -21.62
C GLN A 105 -22.05 13.28 -22.08
N GLY A 106 -22.82 12.59 -21.25
CA GLY A 106 -23.21 11.20 -21.47
C GLY A 106 -22.60 10.24 -20.45
N ASN A 107 -22.59 8.94 -20.76
CA ASN A 107 -22.03 7.94 -19.87
C ASN A 107 -20.52 7.76 -20.11
N TYR A 108 -19.71 8.25 -19.17
CA TYR A 108 -18.26 8.12 -19.13
C TYR A 108 -17.77 7.03 -18.16
N GLY A 109 -18.65 6.09 -17.79
CA GLY A 109 -18.37 5.05 -16.82
C GLY A 109 -18.79 5.44 -15.40
N SER A 110 -18.47 4.59 -14.44
CA SER A 110 -18.74 4.82 -13.01
C SER A 110 -17.61 4.33 -12.13
N VAL A 111 -17.67 4.67 -10.84
CA VAL A 111 -16.77 4.15 -9.80
C VAL A 111 -16.97 2.65 -9.56
N ASP A 112 -18.10 2.09 -10.04
CA ASP A 112 -18.40 0.66 -10.00
C ASP A 112 -17.66 -0.16 -11.07
N GLY A 113 -16.86 0.52 -11.90
CA GLY A 113 -16.07 -0.12 -12.95
C GLY A 113 -16.84 -0.29 -14.27
N ASP A 114 -18.02 0.34 -14.41
CA ASP A 114 -18.74 0.35 -15.68
C ASP A 114 -17.90 1.05 -16.75
N SER A 115 -17.89 0.47 -17.93
CA SER A 115 -17.24 1.05 -19.08
C SER A 115 -18.01 2.27 -19.61
N ALA A 116 -17.27 3.25 -20.15
CA ALA A 116 -17.89 4.33 -20.88
C ALA A 116 -18.71 3.81 -22.07
N ALA A 117 -19.79 4.51 -22.40
CA ALA A 117 -20.54 4.24 -23.62
C ALA A 117 -19.66 4.44 -24.86
N ALA A 118 -19.99 3.79 -25.96
CA ALA A 118 -19.24 3.92 -27.21
C ALA A 118 -19.14 5.40 -27.64
N MET A 119 -18.02 5.79 -28.25
CA MET A 119 -17.68 7.19 -28.61
C MET A 119 -18.71 7.89 -29.51
N ARG A 120 -19.57 7.14 -30.21
CA ARG A 120 -20.66 7.68 -31.00
C ARG A 120 -21.82 8.23 -30.18
N TYR A 121 -21.94 7.83 -28.89
CA TYR A 121 -23.00 8.27 -27.99
C TYR A 121 -22.52 9.41 -27.06
N THR A 122 -21.25 9.40 -26.63
CA THR A 122 -20.71 10.42 -25.77
C THR A 122 -20.33 11.69 -26.52
N GLU A 123 -20.38 12.80 -25.82
CA GLU A 123 -19.99 14.12 -26.32
C GLU A 123 -18.97 14.76 -25.38
N CYS A 124 -18.10 15.60 -25.92
CA CYS A 124 -17.06 16.28 -25.13
C CYS A 124 -16.75 17.67 -25.67
N ARG A 125 -16.14 18.46 -24.81
CA ARG A 125 -15.46 19.74 -25.10
C ARG A 125 -14.33 19.97 -24.10
N LEU A 126 -13.45 20.91 -24.39
CA LEU A 126 -12.43 21.32 -23.42
C LEU A 126 -13.09 21.97 -22.21
N ARG A 127 -12.52 21.74 -21.02
CA ARG A 127 -12.73 22.61 -19.88
C ARG A 127 -11.81 23.80 -19.98
N LYS A 128 -12.15 24.88 -19.28
CA LYS A 128 -11.34 26.12 -19.28
C LYS A 128 -9.92 25.86 -18.81
N ILE A 129 -9.75 25.03 -17.79
CA ILE A 129 -8.43 24.58 -17.31
C ILE A 129 -7.63 23.82 -18.38
N GLY A 130 -8.30 23.06 -19.24
CA GLY A 130 -7.66 22.38 -20.37
C GLY A 130 -7.22 23.35 -21.48
N GLU A 131 -7.97 24.44 -21.70
CA GLU A 131 -7.55 25.51 -22.60
C GLU A 131 -6.34 26.25 -22.07
N ASP A 132 -6.30 26.55 -20.76
CA ASP A 132 -5.21 27.27 -20.11
C ASP A 132 -3.87 26.48 -20.16
N MET A 133 -3.91 25.16 -20.37
CA MET A 133 -2.71 24.36 -20.66
C MET A 133 -2.06 24.70 -22.01
N MET A 134 -2.83 25.23 -22.95
CA MET A 134 -2.42 25.54 -24.33
C MET A 134 -2.35 27.05 -24.62
N THR A 135 -2.57 27.89 -23.61
CA THR A 135 -2.52 29.33 -23.74
C THR A 135 -1.13 29.76 -24.26
N ASP A 136 -1.13 30.68 -25.21
CA ASP A 136 0.07 31.23 -25.89
C ASP A 136 0.82 30.20 -26.79
N LEU A 137 0.20 29.07 -27.15
CA LEU A 137 0.80 28.07 -28.04
C LEU A 137 1.14 28.66 -29.43
N GLU A 138 0.30 29.58 -29.92
CA GLU A 138 0.47 30.28 -31.18
C GLU A 138 1.61 31.32 -31.19
N LYS A 139 2.19 31.61 -30.02
CA LYS A 139 3.27 32.60 -29.84
C LYS A 139 4.68 31.97 -29.85
N GLU A 140 4.84 30.82 -30.47
CA GLU A 140 6.14 30.13 -30.60
C GLU A 140 6.79 29.79 -29.24
N THR A 141 5.97 29.58 -28.20
CA THR A 141 6.43 29.37 -26.82
C THR A 141 7.08 28.02 -26.60
N VAL A 142 6.81 27.04 -27.47
CA VAL A 142 7.33 25.68 -27.42
C VAL A 142 7.78 25.23 -28.80
N ASP A 143 8.62 24.20 -28.84
CA ASP A 143 9.07 23.63 -30.09
C ASP A 143 7.96 22.78 -30.74
N MET A 144 7.87 22.89 -32.08
CA MET A 144 6.96 22.08 -32.90
C MET A 144 7.76 20.95 -33.56
N GLN A 145 7.14 19.82 -33.74
CA GLN A 145 7.66 18.69 -34.50
C GLN A 145 6.68 18.25 -35.58
N ASN A 146 7.16 17.57 -36.60
CA ASN A 146 6.27 17.00 -37.60
C ASN A 146 5.47 15.84 -37.01
N ASN A 147 4.24 15.67 -37.49
CA ASN A 147 3.42 14.50 -37.20
C ASN A 147 3.98 13.25 -37.88
N PHE A 148 3.30 12.10 -37.76
CA PHE A 148 3.77 10.80 -38.25
C PHE A 148 3.96 10.69 -39.78
N ASP A 149 3.31 11.56 -40.56
CA ASP A 149 3.37 11.58 -42.04
C ASP A 149 3.99 12.84 -42.61
N ASP A 150 4.61 13.67 -41.78
CA ASP A 150 5.26 14.95 -42.11
C ASP A 150 4.32 15.98 -42.79
N SER A 151 3.00 15.79 -42.72
CA SER A 151 2.04 16.68 -43.36
C SER A 151 1.64 17.87 -42.47
N LEU A 152 1.75 17.73 -41.18
CA LEU A 152 1.36 18.72 -40.18
C LEU A 152 2.41 18.82 -39.06
N GLN A 153 2.28 19.86 -38.25
CA GLN A 153 3.10 20.03 -37.02
C GLN A 153 2.27 19.86 -35.78
N GLU A 154 2.87 19.30 -34.75
CA GLU A 154 2.32 19.16 -33.41
C GLU A 154 3.33 19.67 -32.37
N PRO A 155 2.87 20.18 -31.19
CA PRO A 155 3.77 20.66 -30.15
C PRO A 155 4.48 19.48 -29.46
N THR A 156 5.78 19.63 -29.20
CA THR A 156 6.58 18.64 -28.44
C THR A 156 6.18 18.61 -26.96
N VAL A 157 5.72 19.77 -26.42
CA VAL A 157 5.28 20.00 -25.06
C VAL A 157 4.25 21.13 -25.07
N MET A 158 3.32 21.16 -24.10
CA MET A 158 2.38 22.29 -23.94
C MET A 158 3.01 23.44 -23.15
N PRO A 159 2.59 24.69 -23.37
CA PRO A 159 3.04 25.83 -22.55
C PRO A 159 2.74 25.67 -21.05
N ALA A 160 1.70 24.95 -20.71
CA ALA A 160 1.34 24.48 -19.37
C ALA A 160 1.37 25.56 -18.26
N ARG A 161 0.35 26.40 -18.17
CA ARG A 161 0.21 27.35 -17.07
C ARG A 161 0.01 26.71 -15.70
N ILE A 162 -0.37 25.42 -15.69
CA ILE A 162 -0.75 24.66 -14.49
C ILE A 162 0.25 23.52 -14.30
N PRO A 163 0.73 23.27 -13.07
CA PRO A 163 1.67 22.18 -12.76
C PRO A 163 0.98 20.81 -12.83
N ASN A 164 0.51 20.43 -14.03
CA ASN A 164 -0.39 19.33 -14.27
C ASN A 164 0.17 17.97 -13.81
N LEU A 165 1.49 17.74 -13.92
CA LEU A 165 2.09 16.49 -13.47
C LEU A 165 1.90 16.24 -11.97
N LEU A 166 2.07 17.26 -11.14
CA LEU A 166 1.84 17.17 -9.69
C LEU A 166 0.35 17.12 -9.37
N VAL A 167 -0.44 17.98 -10.02
CA VAL A 167 -1.86 18.19 -9.68
C VAL A 167 -2.72 16.99 -10.08
N ASN A 168 -2.55 16.46 -11.28
CA ASN A 168 -3.32 15.32 -11.79
C ASN A 168 -2.57 13.98 -11.72
N GLY A 169 -1.29 14.01 -11.40
CA GLY A 169 -0.48 12.80 -11.36
C GLY A 169 -0.33 12.12 -12.72
N ALA A 170 0.28 10.96 -12.72
CA ALA A 170 0.41 10.11 -13.90
C ALA A 170 0.63 8.66 -13.50
N SER A 171 0.12 7.72 -14.29
CA SER A 171 0.41 6.30 -14.13
C SER A 171 0.75 5.69 -15.49
N GLY A 172 1.74 4.80 -15.57
CA GLY A 172 2.12 4.17 -16.82
C GLY A 172 3.15 3.07 -16.64
N ILE A 173 3.07 2.06 -17.49
CA ILE A 173 3.98 0.92 -17.51
C ILE A 173 4.79 0.99 -18.79
N ALA A 174 6.10 1.14 -18.68
CA ALA A 174 7.05 1.10 -19.77
C ALA A 174 7.88 -0.20 -19.72
N VAL A 175 8.84 -0.34 -20.64
CA VAL A 175 9.75 -1.48 -20.60
C VAL A 175 10.81 -1.24 -19.53
N GLY A 176 10.89 -2.13 -18.54
CA GLY A 176 11.88 -2.06 -17.47
C GLY A 176 11.61 -1.01 -16.39
N MET A 177 10.55 -0.20 -16.50
CA MET A 177 10.18 0.82 -15.53
C MET A 177 8.70 1.14 -15.57
N ALA A 178 8.19 1.73 -14.49
CA ALA A 178 6.83 2.21 -14.41
C ALA A 178 6.82 3.59 -13.73
N THR A 179 5.79 4.36 -13.97
CA THR A 179 5.50 5.59 -13.22
C THR A 179 4.17 5.46 -12.52
N ASN A 180 4.08 5.97 -11.32
CA ASN A 180 2.84 6.06 -10.55
C ASN A 180 2.92 7.28 -9.61
N MET A 181 2.43 8.40 -10.10
CA MET A 181 2.47 9.68 -9.42
C MET A 181 1.10 10.01 -8.84
N PRO A 182 1.01 10.36 -7.56
CA PRO A 182 -0.25 10.75 -6.94
C PRO A 182 -0.68 12.16 -7.39
N THR A 183 -1.96 12.44 -7.22
CA THR A 183 -2.55 13.76 -7.42
C THR A 183 -2.36 14.66 -6.20
N HIS A 184 -2.39 16.00 -6.39
CA HIS A 184 -2.20 16.98 -5.32
C HIS A 184 -3.19 18.14 -5.45
N ASN A 185 -3.37 18.87 -4.37
CA ASN A 185 -4.16 20.10 -4.36
C ASN A 185 -3.44 21.22 -5.13
N LEU A 186 -4.15 21.92 -6.02
CA LEU A 186 -3.59 22.95 -6.88
C LEU A 186 -3.05 24.12 -6.07
N SER A 187 -3.79 24.58 -5.06
CA SER A 187 -3.39 25.71 -4.23
C SER A 187 -2.09 25.42 -3.48
N GLU A 188 -1.96 24.24 -2.89
CA GLU A 188 -0.75 23.78 -2.19
C GLU A 188 0.46 23.73 -3.14
N VAL A 189 0.29 23.19 -4.35
CA VAL A 189 1.37 23.08 -5.34
C VAL A 189 1.78 24.45 -5.87
N ILE A 190 0.84 25.36 -6.11
CA ILE A 190 1.15 26.73 -6.54
C ILE A 190 1.91 27.47 -5.45
N ASP A 191 1.50 27.37 -4.19
CA ASP A 191 2.20 28.00 -3.07
C ASP A 191 3.65 27.50 -2.96
N ALA A 192 3.87 26.18 -3.18
CA ALA A 192 5.21 25.62 -3.22
C ALA A 192 6.03 26.11 -4.43
N CYS A 193 5.40 26.28 -5.61
CA CYS A 193 6.06 26.85 -6.77
C CYS A 193 6.48 28.30 -6.52
N ILE A 194 5.62 29.10 -5.87
CA ILE A 194 5.92 30.50 -5.48
C ILE A 194 7.08 30.52 -4.48
N ALA A 195 7.05 29.68 -3.44
CA ALA A 195 8.13 29.58 -2.47
C ALA A 195 9.47 29.19 -3.14
N TYR A 196 9.44 28.29 -4.12
CA TYR A 196 10.63 27.93 -4.91
C TYR A 196 11.13 29.09 -5.79
N ILE A 197 10.23 29.89 -6.39
CA ILE A 197 10.60 31.07 -7.19
C ILE A 197 11.28 32.12 -6.30
N GLU A 198 10.81 32.31 -5.07
CA GLU A 198 11.39 33.25 -4.10
C GLU A 198 12.73 32.76 -3.52
N ASN A 199 12.86 31.45 -3.32
CA ASN A 199 14.09 30.83 -2.81
C ASN A 199 14.40 29.51 -3.54
N ASN A 200 15.27 29.57 -4.53
CA ASN A 200 15.65 28.37 -5.31
C ASN A 200 16.39 27.30 -4.48
N ASP A 201 16.95 27.68 -3.33
CA ASP A 201 17.69 26.79 -2.44
C ASP A 201 16.79 26.14 -1.37
N ILE A 202 15.48 26.46 -1.35
CA ILE A 202 14.49 25.88 -0.43
C ILE A 202 14.65 24.36 -0.37
N ASP A 203 14.64 23.80 0.82
CA ASP A 203 14.75 22.35 1.00
C ASP A 203 13.39 21.64 0.81
N ILE A 204 13.43 20.31 0.74
CA ILE A 204 12.22 19.51 0.49
C ILE A 204 11.32 19.54 1.74
N GLU A 205 11.88 19.60 2.93
CA GLU A 205 11.11 19.61 4.17
C GLU A 205 10.32 20.92 4.32
N GLU A 206 10.91 22.02 3.91
CA GLU A 206 10.21 23.31 3.86
C GLU A 206 9.13 23.30 2.78
N LEU A 207 9.39 22.70 1.59
CA LEU A 207 8.36 22.53 0.54
C LEU A 207 7.19 21.66 1.02
N MET A 208 7.42 20.70 1.91
CA MET A 208 6.37 19.90 2.53
C MET A 208 5.45 20.69 3.48
N THR A 209 5.83 21.87 3.91
CA THR A 209 4.92 22.75 4.67
C THR A 209 3.81 23.31 3.79
N TYR A 210 4.08 23.48 2.49
CA TYR A 210 3.12 23.91 1.47
C TYR A 210 2.37 22.71 0.88
N VAL A 211 3.08 21.73 0.32
CA VAL A 211 2.50 20.48 -0.21
C VAL A 211 2.49 19.42 0.88
N LYS A 212 1.43 19.40 1.67
CA LYS A 212 1.37 18.58 2.89
C LYS A 212 1.36 17.08 2.60
N ALA A 213 0.55 16.64 1.63
CA ALA A 213 0.40 15.25 1.22
C ALA A 213 -0.31 15.17 -0.14
N PRO A 214 -0.35 14.02 -0.81
CA PRO A 214 -1.22 13.78 -1.95
C PRO A 214 -2.68 14.15 -1.65
N ASP A 215 -3.43 14.55 -2.67
CA ASP A 215 -4.85 14.90 -2.58
C ASP A 215 -5.61 14.17 -3.69
N PHE A 216 -6.32 13.11 -3.32
CA PHE A 216 -6.97 12.22 -4.28
C PHE A 216 -8.37 12.69 -4.68
N PRO A 217 -8.78 12.47 -5.95
CA PRO A 217 -10.09 12.87 -6.44
C PRO A 217 -11.26 12.29 -5.64
N THR A 218 -11.10 11.08 -5.11
CA THR A 218 -12.12 10.33 -4.36
C THR A 218 -12.15 10.64 -2.87
N GLY A 219 -11.31 11.57 -2.39
CA GLY A 219 -11.24 11.94 -0.97
C GLY A 219 -10.58 10.87 -0.10
N GLY A 220 -11.21 10.55 1.02
CA GLY A 220 -10.73 9.60 2.03
C GLY A 220 -9.63 10.17 2.91
N TYR A 221 -9.00 9.29 3.68
CA TYR A 221 -7.91 9.64 4.60
C TYR A 221 -6.55 9.21 4.05
N ILE A 222 -5.55 10.08 4.24
CA ILE A 222 -4.14 9.70 4.14
C ILE A 222 -3.67 9.38 5.56
N TYR A 223 -3.27 8.13 5.77
CA TYR A 223 -2.97 7.60 7.09
C TYR A 223 -1.47 7.46 7.32
N GLY A 224 -0.94 8.29 8.23
CA GLY A 224 0.50 8.37 8.52
C GLY A 224 1.30 9.14 7.47
N MET A 225 2.33 9.86 7.92
CA MET A 225 3.15 10.75 7.08
C MET A 225 4.49 10.15 6.63
N SER A 226 4.91 9.02 7.19
CA SER A 226 6.22 8.40 6.90
C SER A 226 6.40 8.07 5.41
N GLY A 227 5.40 7.43 4.82
CA GLY A 227 5.42 7.08 3.40
C GLY A 227 5.29 8.28 2.46
N VAL A 228 4.59 9.35 2.87
CA VAL A 228 4.53 10.61 2.13
C VAL A 228 5.89 11.30 2.14
N ARG A 229 6.53 11.41 3.32
CA ARG A 229 7.86 11.99 3.47
C ARG A 229 8.90 11.24 2.64
N GLU A 230 8.89 9.91 2.69
CA GLU A 230 9.78 9.08 1.87
C GLU A 230 9.56 9.36 0.37
N ALA A 231 8.30 9.42 -0.09
CA ALA A 231 7.96 9.69 -1.48
C ALA A 231 8.45 11.07 -1.95
N TYR A 232 8.33 12.09 -1.12
CA TYR A 232 8.75 13.45 -1.48
C TYR A 232 10.27 13.63 -1.46
N LEU A 233 10.97 12.96 -0.54
CA LEU A 233 12.43 13.01 -0.46
C LEU A 233 13.11 12.19 -1.56
N THR A 234 12.60 11.01 -1.88
CA THR A 234 13.30 10.03 -2.74
C THR A 234 12.64 9.82 -4.09
N GLY A 235 11.41 10.30 -4.31
CA GLY A 235 10.59 9.98 -5.46
C GLY A 235 9.91 8.59 -5.38
N ARG A 236 10.13 7.84 -4.29
CA ARG A 236 9.48 6.55 -4.04
C ARG A 236 8.98 6.49 -2.60
N GLY A 237 7.79 5.90 -2.43
CA GLY A 237 7.22 5.74 -1.09
C GLY A 237 5.90 5.01 -1.15
N ARG A 238 5.37 4.69 0.02
CA ARG A 238 4.10 3.98 0.16
C ARG A 238 3.13 4.83 0.97
N VAL A 239 2.18 5.48 0.30
CA VAL A 239 1.13 6.28 0.93
C VAL A 239 -0.04 5.38 1.28
N ILE A 240 -0.44 5.35 2.55
CA ILE A 240 -1.60 4.57 3.00
C ILE A 240 -2.85 5.43 2.82
N MET A 241 -3.81 4.89 2.08
CA MET A 241 -5.12 5.51 1.87
C MET A 241 -6.18 4.68 2.60
N ARG A 242 -7.10 5.36 3.27
CA ARG A 242 -8.20 4.76 4.00
C ARG A 242 -9.52 5.40 3.60
N ALA A 243 -10.57 4.60 3.49
CA ALA A 243 -11.93 5.05 3.25
C ALA A 243 -12.42 5.95 4.38
N ARG A 244 -13.27 6.94 4.07
CA ARG A 244 -14.04 7.66 5.09
C ARG A 244 -15.22 6.81 5.49
N ALA A 245 -15.21 6.35 6.72
CA ALA A 245 -16.26 5.50 7.29
C ALA A 245 -16.66 6.02 8.65
N GLU A 246 -17.96 6.07 8.90
CA GLU A 246 -18.55 6.51 10.15
C GLU A 246 -19.44 5.41 10.71
N ILE A 247 -19.55 5.34 12.05
CA ILE A 247 -20.40 4.38 12.72
C ILE A 247 -21.66 5.11 13.15
N GLU A 248 -22.79 4.77 12.54
CA GLU A 248 -24.12 5.23 12.93
C GLU A 248 -24.70 4.26 13.96
N THR A 249 -24.86 4.72 15.21
CA THR A 249 -25.47 3.92 16.27
C THR A 249 -26.98 3.90 16.11
N GLY A 250 -27.54 2.71 15.90
CA GLY A 250 -28.97 2.50 15.75
C GLY A 250 -29.62 1.92 17.00
N SER A 251 -30.93 2.06 17.11
CA SER A 251 -31.72 1.49 18.24
C SER A 251 -31.74 -0.05 18.25
N THR A 252 -31.52 -0.69 17.15
CA THR A 252 -31.54 -2.15 16.98
C THR A 252 -30.20 -2.76 16.65
N HIS A 253 -29.39 -2.09 15.88
CA HIS A 253 -28.04 -2.51 15.45
C HIS A 253 -27.29 -1.30 14.91
N ASP A 254 -25.98 -1.35 15.00
CA ASP A 254 -25.09 -0.32 14.46
C ASP A 254 -24.88 -0.52 12.96
N LYS A 255 -24.58 0.58 12.26
CA LYS A 255 -24.24 0.59 10.84
C LYS A 255 -22.88 1.24 10.63
N ILE A 256 -22.09 0.67 9.75
CA ILE A 256 -20.87 1.30 9.24
C ILE A 256 -21.21 1.90 7.88
N VAL A 257 -21.14 3.21 7.79
CA VAL A 257 -21.45 3.97 6.56
C VAL A 257 -20.17 4.47 5.96
N VAL A 258 -19.88 4.07 4.72
CA VAL A 258 -18.72 4.50 3.95
C VAL A 258 -19.16 5.50 2.88
N THR A 259 -18.63 6.72 2.97
CA THR A 259 -18.97 7.84 2.07
C THR A 259 -17.90 8.11 1.02
N GLU A 260 -16.63 7.73 1.29
CA GLU A 260 -15.51 7.90 0.37
C GLU A 260 -14.64 6.63 0.39
N ILE A 261 -14.18 6.22 -0.78
CA ILE A 261 -13.30 5.04 -0.94
C ILE A 261 -11.91 5.45 -1.43
N PRO A 262 -10.87 4.65 -1.15
CA PRO A 262 -9.52 4.95 -1.61
C PRO A 262 -9.44 5.06 -3.13
N TYR A 263 -8.55 5.92 -3.61
CA TYR A 263 -8.33 6.15 -5.04
C TYR A 263 -7.99 4.86 -5.80
N GLY A 264 -8.67 4.65 -6.92
CA GLY A 264 -8.47 3.49 -7.78
C GLY A 264 -9.18 2.22 -7.33
N VAL A 265 -9.94 2.25 -6.25
CA VAL A 265 -10.75 1.12 -5.77
C VAL A 265 -12.08 1.07 -6.53
N ASN A 266 -12.46 -0.12 -6.99
CA ASN A 266 -13.76 -0.40 -7.58
C ASN A 266 -14.80 -0.64 -6.48
N LYS A 267 -15.87 0.17 -6.45
CA LYS A 267 -16.90 0.12 -5.38
C LYS A 267 -17.67 -1.20 -5.38
N ALA A 268 -18.11 -1.66 -6.55
CA ALA A 268 -18.91 -2.90 -6.68
C ALA A 268 -18.08 -4.13 -6.25
N GLU A 269 -16.80 -4.20 -6.67
CA GLU A 269 -15.89 -5.27 -6.28
C GLU A 269 -15.59 -5.24 -4.78
N LEU A 270 -15.43 -4.05 -4.20
CA LEU A 270 -15.24 -3.86 -2.76
C LEU A 270 -16.43 -4.41 -1.97
N ILE A 271 -17.66 -4.05 -2.32
CA ILE A 271 -18.89 -4.52 -1.66
C ILE A 271 -19.00 -6.04 -1.77
N LYS A 272 -18.74 -6.60 -2.95
CA LYS A 272 -18.72 -8.05 -3.18
C LYS A 272 -17.69 -8.74 -2.28
N ASN A 273 -16.48 -8.21 -2.19
CA ASN A 273 -15.41 -8.76 -1.33
C ASN A 273 -15.82 -8.75 0.14
N ILE A 274 -16.44 -7.66 0.62
CA ILE A 274 -16.99 -7.57 1.99
C ILE A 274 -18.04 -8.66 2.24
N ALA A 275 -18.97 -8.85 1.30
CA ALA A 275 -20.00 -9.87 1.39
C ALA A 275 -19.40 -11.29 1.38
N ASP A 276 -18.41 -11.55 0.55
CA ASP A 276 -17.71 -12.84 0.48
C ASP A 276 -17.01 -13.14 1.80
N LEU A 277 -16.27 -12.19 2.39
CA LEU A 277 -15.62 -12.34 3.69
C LEU A 277 -16.62 -12.56 4.85
N ALA A 278 -17.80 -11.95 4.79
CA ALA A 278 -18.85 -12.19 5.75
C ALA A 278 -19.46 -13.59 5.61
N ASN A 279 -19.72 -14.06 4.37
CA ASN A 279 -20.24 -15.39 4.08
C ASN A 279 -19.26 -16.51 4.46
N GLU A 280 -17.96 -16.30 4.19
CA GLU A 280 -16.88 -17.20 4.59
C GLU A 280 -16.59 -17.17 6.10
N LYS A 281 -17.26 -16.31 6.84
CA LYS A 281 -17.08 -16.09 8.29
C LYS A 281 -15.63 -15.70 8.67
N LYS A 282 -14.90 -15.09 7.75
CA LYS A 282 -13.58 -14.48 8.01
C LYS A 282 -13.71 -13.18 8.79
N ILE A 283 -14.78 -12.43 8.52
CA ILE A 283 -15.20 -11.27 9.32
C ILE A 283 -16.56 -11.62 9.94
N GLU A 284 -16.56 -11.88 11.24
CA GLU A 284 -17.78 -12.07 12.00
C GLU A 284 -18.37 -10.70 12.37
N GLY A 285 -19.67 -10.66 12.58
CA GLY A 285 -20.37 -9.45 13.00
C GLY A 285 -21.03 -8.65 11.88
N ILE A 286 -20.82 -8.98 10.60
CA ILE A 286 -21.51 -8.37 9.47
C ILE A 286 -22.83 -9.10 9.24
N ALA A 287 -23.94 -8.36 9.20
CA ALA A 287 -25.27 -8.88 8.86
C ALA A 287 -25.54 -8.74 7.35
N ASN A 288 -25.26 -7.57 6.78
CA ASN A 288 -25.45 -7.28 5.36
C ASN A 288 -24.49 -6.17 4.89
N ALA A 289 -24.30 -6.04 3.60
CA ALA A 289 -23.55 -4.94 2.96
C ALA A 289 -24.31 -4.49 1.70
N ASN A 290 -24.80 -3.26 1.70
CA ASN A 290 -25.62 -2.68 0.66
C ASN A 290 -24.96 -1.45 0.05
N ASP A 291 -25.23 -1.23 -1.23
CA ASP A 291 -24.95 0.02 -1.93
C ASP A 291 -26.22 0.90 -1.90
N GLU A 292 -26.17 1.99 -1.16
CA GLU A 292 -27.22 3.00 -1.07
C GLU A 292 -26.81 4.30 -1.77
N SER A 293 -25.78 4.26 -2.63
CA SER A 293 -25.30 5.44 -3.36
C SER A 293 -26.38 5.99 -4.30
N ASP A 294 -26.54 7.30 -4.29
CA ASP A 294 -27.49 8.01 -5.11
C ASP A 294 -26.90 9.29 -5.74
N ARG A 295 -27.74 10.25 -6.12
CA ARG A 295 -27.31 11.53 -6.73
C ARG A 295 -26.66 12.47 -5.72
N GLU A 296 -26.89 12.27 -4.42
CA GLU A 296 -26.31 13.08 -3.34
C GLU A 296 -24.88 12.64 -3.04
N GLY A 297 -24.55 11.37 -3.30
CA GLY A 297 -23.19 10.90 -3.14
C GLY A 297 -23.06 9.38 -2.99
N MET A 298 -21.83 8.95 -2.73
CA MET A 298 -21.52 7.57 -2.41
C MET A 298 -21.95 7.23 -1.00
N ARG A 299 -22.66 6.10 -0.84
CA ARG A 299 -23.06 5.59 0.47
C ARG A 299 -23.08 4.05 0.45
N ILE A 300 -22.07 3.43 1.05
CA ILE A 300 -22.02 1.99 1.25
C ILE A 300 -22.40 1.75 2.71
N VAL A 301 -23.42 0.94 2.96
CA VAL A 301 -23.94 0.65 4.31
C VAL A 301 -23.66 -0.81 4.66
N ILE A 302 -22.93 -1.01 5.75
CA ILE A 302 -22.62 -2.32 6.30
C ILE A 302 -23.34 -2.46 7.63
N ASP A 303 -24.38 -3.30 7.66
CA ASP A 303 -25.15 -3.58 8.87
C ASP A 303 -24.36 -4.51 9.80
N VAL A 304 -24.18 -4.10 11.05
CA VAL A 304 -23.45 -4.86 12.08
C VAL A 304 -24.45 -5.66 12.91
N LYS A 305 -24.13 -6.90 13.25
CA LYS A 305 -24.98 -7.73 14.13
C LYS A 305 -25.01 -7.17 15.55
N ARG A 306 -26.10 -7.40 16.27
CA ARG A 306 -26.34 -6.87 17.63
C ARG A 306 -25.30 -7.27 18.68
N ASP A 307 -24.70 -8.43 18.51
CA ASP A 307 -23.69 -9.04 19.37
C ASP A 307 -22.25 -8.71 18.94
N ALA A 308 -22.08 -7.81 17.98
CA ALA A 308 -20.78 -7.45 17.44
C ALA A 308 -20.47 -5.95 17.68
N ASN A 309 -19.22 -5.66 17.96
CA ASN A 309 -18.73 -4.28 18.09
C ASN A 309 -18.40 -3.69 16.71
N ALA A 310 -19.07 -2.61 16.33
CA ALA A 310 -18.91 -1.97 15.03
C ALA A 310 -17.47 -1.48 14.78
N SER A 311 -16.78 -0.97 15.80
CA SER A 311 -15.40 -0.51 15.67
C SER A 311 -14.43 -1.66 15.36
N VAL A 312 -14.63 -2.82 15.99
CA VAL A 312 -13.84 -4.03 15.74
C VAL A 312 -14.09 -4.55 14.32
N VAL A 313 -15.35 -4.54 13.87
CA VAL A 313 -15.72 -4.92 12.50
C VAL A 313 -15.06 -3.97 11.50
N LEU A 314 -15.12 -2.66 11.73
CA LEU A 314 -14.51 -1.64 10.87
C LEU A 314 -12.98 -1.84 10.77
N ASN A 315 -12.31 -2.11 11.88
CA ASN A 315 -10.87 -2.37 11.89
C ASN A 315 -10.50 -3.64 11.11
N LYS A 316 -11.31 -4.70 11.24
CA LYS A 316 -11.15 -5.91 10.42
C LYS A 316 -11.35 -5.62 8.92
N LEU A 317 -12.33 -4.79 8.58
CA LEU A 317 -12.59 -4.35 7.22
C LEU A 317 -11.41 -3.56 6.65
N TYR A 318 -10.81 -2.63 7.39
CA TYR A 318 -9.58 -1.93 6.97
C TYR A 318 -8.40 -2.88 6.75
N LYS A 319 -8.27 -3.91 7.57
CA LYS A 319 -7.16 -4.87 7.47
C LYS A 319 -7.32 -5.89 6.33
N MET A 320 -8.56 -6.29 6.03
CA MET A 320 -8.85 -7.43 5.14
C MET A 320 -9.45 -7.04 3.80
N THR A 321 -9.80 -5.76 3.59
CA THR A 321 -10.43 -5.28 2.36
C THR A 321 -9.72 -4.06 1.79
N MET A 322 -10.16 -3.61 0.61
CA MET A 322 -9.66 -2.41 -0.05
C MET A 322 -10.19 -1.09 0.57
N LEU A 323 -10.92 -1.14 1.71
CA LEU A 323 -11.24 0.06 2.50
C LEU A 323 -9.98 0.73 3.05
N GLN A 324 -8.89 -0.01 3.22
CA GLN A 324 -7.55 0.54 3.37
C GLN A 324 -6.63 -0.10 2.35
N THR A 325 -5.95 0.73 1.58
CA THR A 325 -4.98 0.28 0.59
C THR A 325 -3.78 1.21 0.56
N SER A 326 -2.75 0.86 -0.17
CA SER A 326 -1.56 1.70 -0.30
C SER A 326 -1.34 2.11 -1.75
N PHE A 327 -1.05 3.40 -1.95
CA PHE A 327 -0.58 3.94 -3.20
C PHE A 327 0.95 3.88 -3.23
N GLY A 328 1.50 3.04 -4.10
CA GLY A 328 2.95 2.95 -4.29
C GLY A 328 3.44 4.09 -5.19
N VAL A 329 4.02 5.13 -4.59
CA VAL A 329 4.57 6.26 -5.32
C VAL A 329 5.85 5.87 -6.04
N ASN A 330 5.94 6.23 -7.32
CA ASN A 330 7.14 6.08 -8.15
C ASN A 330 7.17 7.22 -9.17
N ASN A 331 7.85 8.31 -8.84
CA ASN A 331 7.85 9.56 -9.60
C ASN A 331 8.84 9.53 -10.77
N VAL A 332 8.57 8.70 -11.76
CA VAL A 332 9.39 8.61 -12.98
C VAL A 332 8.77 9.44 -14.10
N ALA A 333 9.49 10.43 -14.61
CA ALA A 333 9.08 11.27 -15.74
C ALA A 333 10.22 11.50 -16.71
N LEU A 334 9.90 11.99 -17.90
CA LEU A 334 10.89 12.36 -18.92
C LEU A 334 11.42 13.75 -18.63
N VAL A 335 12.74 13.84 -18.45
CA VAL A 335 13.49 15.10 -18.36
C VAL A 335 14.40 15.17 -19.58
N HIS A 336 14.15 16.11 -20.47
CA HIS A 336 14.86 16.23 -21.77
C HIS A 336 14.90 14.90 -22.53
N GLY A 337 13.76 14.20 -22.62
CA GLY A 337 13.61 12.92 -23.30
C GLY A 337 14.23 11.71 -22.59
N ARG A 338 14.74 11.86 -21.36
CA ARG A 338 15.34 10.76 -20.57
C ARG A 338 14.52 10.48 -19.32
N PRO A 339 14.21 9.22 -19.01
CA PRO A 339 13.49 8.88 -17.79
C PRO A 339 14.37 9.15 -16.56
N ARG A 340 13.80 9.84 -15.57
CA ARG A 340 14.43 10.11 -14.26
C ARG A 340 13.44 9.90 -13.14
N LEU A 341 13.94 9.41 -12.02
CA LEU A 341 13.22 9.41 -10.76
C LEU A 341 13.39 10.78 -10.11
N LEU A 342 12.27 11.42 -9.74
CA LEU A 342 12.23 12.80 -9.32
C LEU A 342 11.64 12.92 -7.91
N ASN A 343 12.25 13.75 -7.07
CA ASN A 343 11.73 14.16 -5.79
C ASN A 343 10.77 15.35 -5.94
N LEU A 344 10.15 15.80 -4.86
CA LEU A 344 9.20 16.92 -4.90
C LEU A 344 9.84 18.21 -5.43
N LYS A 345 11.05 18.55 -4.96
CA LYS A 345 11.77 19.75 -5.41
C LYS A 345 12.09 19.71 -6.90
N ASP A 346 12.51 18.56 -7.41
CA ASP A 346 12.82 18.38 -8.85
C ASP A 346 11.57 18.61 -9.71
N LEU A 347 10.41 18.07 -9.30
CA LEU A 347 9.14 18.25 -10.03
C LEU A 347 8.73 19.71 -10.10
N ILE A 348 8.83 20.46 -9.00
CA ILE A 348 8.54 21.89 -8.94
C ILE A 348 9.56 22.67 -9.78
N LYS A 349 10.83 22.36 -9.63
CA LYS A 349 11.94 22.99 -10.35
C LYS A 349 11.74 22.95 -11.88
N TYR A 350 11.55 21.75 -12.42
CA TYR A 350 11.39 21.59 -13.88
C TYR A 350 10.12 22.25 -14.43
N PHE A 351 9.06 22.30 -13.64
CA PHE A 351 7.87 23.06 -14.02
C PHE A 351 8.15 24.56 -14.05
N VAL A 352 8.78 25.12 -13.02
CA VAL A 352 9.09 26.56 -12.93
C VAL A 352 10.09 26.95 -14.03
N GLU A 353 11.13 26.14 -14.29
CA GLU A 353 12.07 26.35 -15.40
C GLU A 353 11.34 26.37 -16.76
N HIS A 354 10.41 25.45 -16.97
CA HIS A 354 9.59 25.45 -18.18
C HIS A 354 8.72 26.70 -18.31
N ARG A 355 8.08 27.14 -17.22
CA ARG A 355 7.32 28.40 -17.23
C ARG A 355 8.19 29.60 -17.55
N HIS A 356 9.41 29.64 -17.02
CA HIS A 356 10.37 30.68 -17.34
C HIS A 356 10.68 30.72 -18.84
N ASP A 357 11.00 29.57 -19.44
CA ASP A 357 11.25 29.49 -20.89
C ASP A 357 10.05 29.94 -21.73
N VAL A 358 8.84 29.54 -21.34
CA VAL A 358 7.60 29.92 -22.02
C VAL A 358 7.36 31.42 -21.94
N VAL A 359 7.58 32.04 -20.77
CA VAL A 359 7.43 33.50 -20.60
C VAL A 359 8.46 34.26 -21.44
N ILE A 360 9.72 33.82 -21.44
CA ILE A 360 10.78 34.43 -22.26
C ILE A 360 10.42 34.36 -23.76
N ARG A 361 10.07 33.19 -24.27
CA ARG A 361 9.72 32.99 -25.69
C ARG A 361 8.48 33.77 -26.09
N ARG A 362 7.46 33.80 -25.24
CA ARG A 362 6.26 34.62 -25.43
C ARG A 362 6.62 36.12 -25.50
N THR A 363 7.42 36.60 -24.55
CA THR A 363 7.85 37.98 -24.50
C THR A 363 8.67 38.37 -25.73
N GLN A 364 9.55 37.49 -26.22
CA GLN A 364 10.28 37.71 -27.48
C GLN A 364 9.33 37.78 -28.68
N TYR A 365 8.34 36.90 -28.74
CA TYR A 365 7.33 36.93 -29.80
C TYR A 365 6.52 38.25 -29.77
N ASP A 366 5.99 38.57 -28.61
CA ASP A 366 5.18 39.80 -28.41
C ASP A 366 6.01 41.05 -28.67
N LEU A 367 7.28 41.11 -28.25
CA LEU A 367 8.23 42.18 -28.55
C LEU A 367 8.47 42.33 -30.06
N ARG A 368 8.71 41.20 -30.77
CA ARG A 368 8.85 41.22 -32.22
C ARG A 368 7.62 41.80 -32.90
N LYS A 369 6.42 41.34 -32.50
CA LYS A 369 5.16 41.84 -33.02
C LYS A 369 4.90 43.30 -32.69
N ALA A 370 5.20 43.75 -31.49
CA ALA A 370 5.08 45.14 -31.08
C ALA A 370 6.05 46.04 -31.88
N LYS A 371 7.31 45.60 -32.11
CA LYS A 371 8.28 46.30 -32.96
C LYS A 371 7.84 46.37 -34.43
N GLU A 372 7.31 45.27 -34.97
CA GLU A 372 6.74 45.24 -36.34
C GLU A 372 5.59 46.23 -36.45
N ARG A 373 4.69 46.32 -35.46
CA ARG A 373 3.56 47.24 -35.47
C ARG A 373 4.03 48.68 -35.26
N ALA A 374 4.93 48.96 -34.32
CA ALA A 374 5.52 50.28 -34.10
C ALA A 374 6.20 50.81 -35.38
N HIS A 375 6.92 49.99 -36.11
CA HIS A 375 7.58 50.33 -37.36
C HIS A 375 6.55 50.76 -38.43
N ILE A 376 5.43 50.06 -38.54
CA ILE A 376 4.35 50.47 -39.45
C ILE A 376 3.70 51.79 -39.02
N LEU A 377 3.42 51.95 -37.70
CA LEU A 377 2.83 53.16 -37.16
C LEU A 377 3.71 54.38 -37.38
N GLU A 378 5.00 54.25 -37.17
CA GLU A 378 5.99 55.33 -37.45
C GLU A 378 5.89 55.79 -38.89
N GLY A 379 5.83 54.87 -39.84
CA GLY A 379 5.62 55.24 -41.26
C GLY A 379 4.28 55.93 -41.52
N LEU A 380 3.19 55.47 -40.87
CA LEU A 380 1.87 56.10 -41.00
C LEU A 380 1.80 57.49 -40.35
N ILE A 381 2.52 57.73 -39.26
CA ILE A 381 2.63 59.04 -38.63
C ILE A 381 3.40 59.99 -39.55
N ILE A 382 4.54 59.60 -40.09
CA ILE A 382 5.29 60.38 -41.05
C ILE A 382 4.42 60.73 -42.28
N ALA A 383 3.62 59.81 -42.76
CA ALA A 383 2.70 60.01 -43.87
C ALA A 383 1.55 60.95 -43.47
N SER A 384 1.05 60.85 -42.27
CA SER A 384 -0.03 61.71 -41.72
C SER A 384 0.42 63.17 -41.57
N ASP A 385 1.63 63.35 -41.06
CA ASP A 385 2.23 64.71 -40.86
C ASP A 385 2.57 65.37 -42.17
N ASN A 386 2.76 64.64 -43.26
CA ASN A 386 3.13 65.12 -44.60
C ASN A 386 2.06 64.74 -45.64
N ILE A 387 0.80 64.71 -45.28
CA ILE A 387 -0.30 64.17 -46.06
C ILE A 387 -0.42 64.71 -47.47
N ASP A 388 -0.23 65.97 -47.68
CA ASP A 388 -0.36 66.66 -48.99
C ASP A 388 0.73 66.19 -49.98
N GLU A 389 1.94 65.96 -49.49
CA GLU A 389 3.06 65.48 -50.28
C GLU A 389 2.86 64.00 -50.59
N VAL A 390 2.41 63.21 -49.65
CA VAL A 390 2.11 61.74 -49.82
C VAL A 390 1.02 61.52 -50.88
N ILE A 391 -0.08 62.32 -50.82
CA ILE A 391 -1.17 62.31 -51.81
C ILE A 391 -0.63 62.70 -53.22
N LYS A 392 0.25 63.71 -53.30
CA LYS A 392 0.83 64.14 -54.57
C LYS A 392 1.73 63.02 -55.18
N ILE A 393 2.55 62.35 -54.41
CA ILE A 393 3.37 61.22 -54.88
C ILE A 393 2.47 60.06 -55.35
N ILE A 394 1.48 59.64 -54.56
CA ILE A 394 0.57 58.54 -54.89
C ILE A 394 -0.19 58.85 -56.20
N ARG A 395 -0.69 60.13 -56.39
CA ARG A 395 -1.41 60.53 -57.61
C ARG A 395 -0.54 60.64 -58.85
N ALA A 396 0.77 60.92 -58.66
CA ALA A 396 1.72 61.02 -59.79
C ALA A 396 2.20 59.65 -60.25
N ALA A 397 2.12 58.60 -59.42
CA ALA A 397 2.56 57.22 -59.70
C ALA A 397 1.59 56.54 -60.68
N LYS A 398 2.17 55.78 -61.66
CA LYS A 398 1.38 55.01 -62.63
C LYS A 398 0.98 53.62 -62.08
N THR A 399 1.75 53.08 -61.17
CA THR A 399 1.46 51.80 -60.56
C THR A 399 1.65 51.89 -59.04
N PRO A 400 1.01 51.03 -58.23
CA PRO A 400 1.22 50.97 -56.80
C PRO A 400 2.70 50.85 -56.40
N ASN A 401 3.50 50.07 -57.20
CA ASN A 401 4.92 49.92 -56.94
C ASN A 401 5.75 51.20 -57.18
N ASP A 402 5.36 52.02 -58.18
CA ASP A 402 6.00 53.32 -58.38
C ASP A 402 5.69 54.29 -57.22
N ALA A 403 4.47 54.23 -56.66
CA ALA A 403 4.12 54.98 -55.47
C ALA A 403 4.94 54.55 -54.24
N ILE A 404 5.10 53.25 -54.02
CA ILE A 404 5.94 52.68 -52.96
C ILE A 404 7.39 53.18 -53.10
N SER A 405 7.98 53.04 -54.28
CA SER A 405 9.33 53.52 -54.56
C SER A 405 9.51 55.04 -54.35
N GLY A 406 8.55 55.82 -54.78
CA GLY A 406 8.57 57.26 -54.57
C GLY A 406 8.47 57.68 -53.07
N LEU A 407 7.68 56.98 -52.29
CA LEU A 407 7.56 57.21 -50.83
C LEU A 407 8.85 56.77 -50.11
N MET A 408 9.46 55.65 -50.52
CA MET A 408 10.73 55.17 -50.00
C MET A 408 11.86 56.17 -50.24
N GLU A 409 11.99 56.69 -51.45
CA GLU A 409 13.05 57.64 -51.80
C GLU A 409 12.87 58.97 -51.09
N ARG A 410 11.66 59.45 -51.01
CA ARG A 410 11.33 60.79 -50.46
C ARG A 410 11.41 60.89 -48.96
N PHE A 411 10.84 59.93 -48.24
CA PHE A 411 10.74 59.91 -46.79
C PHE A 411 11.68 58.93 -46.09
N GLN A 412 12.59 58.22 -46.84
CA GLN A 412 13.50 57.25 -46.31
C GLN A 412 12.78 56.10 -45.57
N LEU A 413 11.58 55.73 -46.04
CA LEU A 413 10.74 54.69 -45.46
C LEU A 413 11.15 53.29 -45.95
N SER A 414 10.85 52.29 -45.15
CA SER A 414 10.97 50.89 -45.61
C SER A 414 9.84 50.54 -46.59
N GLU A 415 10.06 49.47 -47.40
CA GLU A 415 9.05 48.96 -48.31
C GLU A 415 7.73 48.61 -47.56
N ILE A 416 7.84 48.02 -46.35
CA ILE A 416 6.69 47.68 -45.51
C ILE A 416 5.90 48.90 -45.09
N GLN A 417 6.60 49.95 -44.65
CA GLN A 417 5.95 51.22 -44.26
C GLN A 417 5.30 51.87 -45.47
N SER A 418 5.99 51.93 -46.59
CA SER A 418 5.49 52.56 -47.84
C SER A 418 4.28 51.80 -48.39
N ARG A 419 4.25 50.44 -48.30
CA ARG A 419 3.14 49.64 -48.69
C ARG A 419 1.92 49.90 -47.79
N ALA A 420 2.13 49.99 -46.47
CA ALA A 420 1.07 50.29 -45.51
C ALA A 420 0.44 51.68 -45.75
N ILE A 421 1.26 52.69 -46.20
CA ILE A 421 0.79 54.00 -46.58
C ILE A 421 -0.07 53.99 -47.87
N VAL A 422 0.35 53.25 -48.87
CA VAL A 422 -0.41 53.08 -50.11
C VAL A 422 -1.74 52.32 -49.88
N GLU A 423 -1.79 51.41 -48.96
CA GLU A 423 -3.01 50.65 -48.58
C GLU A 423 -3.90 51.39 -47.56
N MET A 424 -3.47 52.58 -47.10
CA MET A 424 -4.21 53.40 -46.10
C MET A 424 -5.54 53.85 -46.63
N ARG A 425 -6.59 53.67 -45.84
CA ARG A 425 -7.95 54.14 -46.21
C ARG A 425 -8.12 55.63 -45.98
N LEU A 426 -8.83 56.33 -46.88
CA LEU A 426 -9.07 57.76 -46.77
C LEU A 426 -9.68 58.24 -45.43
N ARG A 427 -10.45 57.43 -44.76
CA ARG A 427 -10.97 57.73 -43.40
C ARG A 427 -9.88 57.88 -42.34
N GLN A 428 -8.71 57.28 -42.52
CA GLN A 428 -7.58 57.35 -41.58
C GLN A 428 -6.82 58.65 -41.68
N LEU A 429 -7.18 59.52 -42.61
CA LEU A 429 -6.61 60.88 -42.82
C LEU A 429 -7.32 62.01 -42.02
N THR A 430 -8.30 61.65 -41.18
CA THR A 430 -9.03 62.66 -40.35
C THR A 430 -8.17 62.99 -39.11
N GLY A 431 -8.25 64.26 -38.59
CA GLY A 431 -7.50 64.68 -37.41
C GLY A 431 -7.72 63.77 -36.17
N LEU A 432 -8.96 63.31 -35.95
CA LEU A 432 -9.25 62.40 -34.86
C LEU A 432 -8.49 61.05 -34.98
N MET A 433 -8.25 60.55 -36.19
CA MET A 433 -7.48 59.31 -36.44
C MET A 433 -5.98 59.58 -36.30
N GLN A 434 -5.46 60.78 -36.55
CA GLN A 434 -4.08 61.15 -36.29
C GLN A 434 -3.78 61.09 -34.80
N ASP A 435 -4.62 61.69 -33.96
CA ASP A 435 -4.47 61.59 -32.49
C ASP A 435 -4.50 60.17 -32.00
N GLN A 436 -5.32 59.28 -32.61
CA GLN A 436 -5.39 57.86 -32.30
C GLN A 436 -4.11 57.11 -32.70
N LEU A 437 -3.52 57.44 -33.86
CA LEU A 437 -2.27 56.81 -34.30
C LEU A 437 -1.10 57.17 -33.35
N HIS A 438 -1.01 58.42 -32.94
CA HIS A 438 -0.01 58.87 -31.95
C HIS A 438 -0.21 58.18 -30.61
N ALA A 439 -1.44 58.12 -30.10
CA ALA A 439 -1.75 57.43 -28.84
C ALA A 439 -1.44 55.95 -28.93
N GLU A 440 -1.80 55.24 -30.02
CA GLU A 440 -1.45 53.83 -30.24
C GLU A 440 0.08 53.62 -30.27
N TYR A 441 0.82 54.52 -30.93
CA TYR A 441 2.29 54.44 -30.99
C TYR A 441 2.92 54.63 -29.61
N GLU A 442 2.49 55.59 -28.82
CA GLU A 442 2.97 55.78 -27.45
C GLU A 442 2.68 54.58 -26.54
N GLU A 443 1.49 53.97 -26.68
CA GLU A 443 1.13 52.78 -25.92
C GLU A 443 2.04 51.59 -26.30
N ILE A 444 2.25 51.40 -27.60
CA ILE A 444 3.15 50.31 -28.08
C ILE A 444 4.59 50.56 -27.65
N GLN A 445 5.08 51.79 -27.65
CA GLN A 445 6.42 52.10 -27.14
C GLN A 445 6.56 51.78 -25.65
N LYS A 446 5.57 52.05 -24.83
CA LYS A 446 5.53 51.66 -23.43
C LYS A 446 5.53 50.11 -23.29
N GLN A 447 4.74 49.44 -24.14
CA GLN A 447 4.71 47.97 -24.19
C GLN A 447 6.07 47.42 -24.60
N ILE A 448 6.74 47.93 -25.61
CA ILE A 448 8.08 47.53 -26.03
C ILE A 448 9.06 47.69 -24.88
N ALA A 449 9.09 48.84 -24.20
CA ALA A 449 9.98 49.08 -23.07
C ALA A 449 9.76 48.05 -21.93
N TYR A 450 8.51 47.77 -21.60
CA TYR A 450 8.16 46.81 -20.59
C TYR A 450 8.59 45.37 -20.99
N LEU A 451 8.35 44.95 -22.25
CA LEU A 451 8.75 43.64 -22.76
C LEU A 451 10.28 43.50 -22.79
N GLU A 452 11.01 44.55 -23.17
CA GLU A 452 12.48 44.56 -23.12
C GLU A 452 13.00 44.46 -21.67
N GLU A 453 12.35 45.13 -20.73
CA GLU A 453 12.71 45.01 -19.33
C GLU A 453 12.53 43.59 -18.79
N ILE A 454 11.44 42.88 -19.14
CA ILE A 454 11.24 41.49 -18.77
C ILE A 454 12.38 40.57 -19.25
N LEU A 455 12.88 40.84 -20.47
CA LEU A 455 13.95 40.01 -21.05
C LEU A 455 15.33 40.25 -20.42
N VAL A 456 15.55 41.39 -19.80
CA VAL A 456 16.83 41.79 -19.18
C VAL A 456 16.82 41.52 -17.68
N ASN A 457 15.66 41.72 -17.04
CA ASN A 457 15.49 41.63 -15.59
C ASN A 457 14.80 40.33 -15.17
N ASP A 458 15.62 39.38 -14.70
CA ASP A 458 15.13 38.05 -14.24
C ASP A 458 14.14 38.17 -13.05
N GLU A 459 14.30 39.17 -12.18
CA GLU A 459 13.37 39.38 -11.07
C GLU A 459 11.96 39.75 -11.57
N LEU A 460 11.90 40.60 -12.61
CA LEU A 460 10.64 40.96 -13.24
C LEU A 460 9.99 39.76 -13.95
N CYS A 461 10.79 38.95 -14.63
CA CYS A 461 10.32 37.70 -15.25
C CYS A 461 9.73 36.76 -14.19
N ARG A 462 10.41 36.55 -13.07
CA ARG A 462 9.91 35.75 -11.95
C ARG A 462 8.62 36.32 -11.36
N LYS A 463 8.52 37.62 -11.26
CA LYS A 463 7.28 38.28 -10.81
C LYS A 463 6.11 37.99 -11.75
N VAL A 464 6.32 38.09 -13.06
CA VAL A 464 5.28 37.74 -14.05
C VAL A 464 4.82 36.29 -13.89
N ILE A 465 5.75 35.32 -13.70
CA ILE A 465 5.41 33.92 -13.49
C ILE A 465 4.60 33.79 -12.19
N LYS A 466 5.01 34.47 -11.12
CA LYS A 466 4.30 34.44 -9.83
C LYS A 466 2.88 34.96 -9.96
N ASP A 467 2.70 36.12 -10.62
CA ASP A 467 1.39 36.75 -10.82
C ASP A 467 0.47 35.81 -11.65
N GLU A 468 0.98 35.16 -12.69
CA GLU A 468 0.22 34.18 -13.47
C GLU A 468 -0.18 32.92 -12.64
N LEU A 469 0.69 32.45 -11.76
CA LEU A 469 0.38 31.33 -10.87
C LEU A 469 -0.69 31.70 -9.82
N ILE A 470 -0.65 32.92 -9.31
CA ILE A 470 -1.67 33.47 -8.40
C ILE A 470 -3.02 33.53 -9.13
N GLU A 471 -3.06 34.04 -10.37
CA GLU A 471 -4.28 34.06 -11.19
C GLU A 471 -4.88 32.64 -11.37
N VAL A 472 -4.03 31.67 -11.64
CA VAL A 472 -4.45 30.25 -11.76
C VAL A 472 -5.00 29.73 -10.44
N LYS A 473 -4.35 30.06 -9.31
CA LYS A 473 -4.81 29.67 -7.97
C LYS A 473 -6.17 30.26 -7.64
N GLU A 474 -6.37 31.53 -7.91
CA GLU A 474 -7.65 32.22 -7.68
C GLU A 474 -8.79 31.69 -8.55
N LYS A 475 -8.46 31.28 -9.78
CA LYS A 475 -9.45 30.81 -10.75
C LYS A 475 -9.87 29.35 -10.56
N TYR A 476 -8.96 28.47 -10.12
CA TYR A 476 -9.15 27.01 -10.07
C TYR A 476 -8.87 26.38 -8.70
N GLY A 477 -8.34 27.15 -7.75
CA GLY A 477 -8.05 26.66 -6.41
C GLY A 477 -9.31 26.20 -5.69
N ASP A 478 -9.22 25.07 -5.02
CA ASP A 478 -10.28 24.49 -4.20
C ASP A 478 -9.69 23.92 -2.90
N GLU A 479 -10.57 23.52 -2.01
CA GLU A 479 -10.18 22.89 -0.77
C GLU A 479 -9.68 21.45 -1.02
N ARG A 480 -8.88 20.98 -0.09
CA ARG A 480 -8.36 19.62 -0.06
C ARG A 480 -9.51 18.62 0.11
N ARG A 481 -9.50 17.53 -0.67
CA ARG A 481 -10.49 16.44 -0.57
C ARG A 481 -10.04 15.35 0.40
N SER A 482 -8.76 14.94 0.31
CA SER A 482 -8.22 13.92 1.20
C SER A 482 -7.79 14.52 2.52
N GLU A 483 -8.31 14.03 3.63
CA GLU A 483 -7.94 14.44 4.98
C GLU A 483 -6.67 13.74 5.45
N ILE A 484 -5.80 14.43 6.19
CA ILE A 484 -4.53 13.88 6.67
C ILE A 484 -4.67 13.47 8.13
N VAL A 485 -4.42 12.20 8.41
CA VAL A 485 -4.36 11.66 9.77
C VAL A 485 -2.89 11.48 10.14
N TYR A 486 -2.39 12.33 11.02
CA TYR A 486 -0.98 12.39 11.44
C TYR A 486 -0.57 11.26 12.38
N SER A 487 -1.51 10.47 12.90
CA SER A 487 -1.21 9.35 13.80
C SER A 487 -0.29 8.35 13.10
N SER A 488 0.87 8.10 13.71
CA SER A 488 1.79 7.04 13.29
C SER A 488 1.41 5.68 13.86
N GLU A 489 0.46 5.64 14.76
CA GLU A 489 -0.05 4.41 15.32
C GLU A 489 -0.99 3.78 14.28
N GLU A 490 -0.52 2.73 13.63
CA GLU A 490 -1.42 1.74 13.08
C GLU A 490 -2.37 1.39 14.22
N PHE A 491 -3.68 1.57 14.02
CA PHE A 491 -4.68 1.10 14.95
C PHE A 491 -4.33 -0.34 15.32
N ASN A 492 -3.84 -0.52 16.52
CA ASN A 492 -3.55 -1.86 16.99
C ASN A 492 -4.92 -2.43 17.37
N PRO A 493 -5.43 -3.47 16.69
CA PRO A 493 -6.68 -4.10 17.09
C PRO A 493 -6.66 -4.57 18.55
N GLU A 494 -5.46 -4.68 19.13
CA GLU A 494 -5.22 -4.99 20.54
C GLU A 494 -5.85 -3.94 21.47
N ASP A 495 -5.89 -2.65 21.06
CA ASP A 495 -6.47 -1.57 21.86
C ASP A 495 -8.00 -1.70 22.06
N PHE A 496 -8.66 -2.58 21.31
CA PHE A 496 -10.11 -2.84 21.42
C PHE A 496 -10.45 -4.13 22.18
N TYR A 497 -9.44 -4.85 22.63
CA TYR A 497 -9.63 -6.04 23.47
C TYR A 497 -8.85 -5.80 24.78
N ALA A 498 -9.55 -5.90 25.90
CA ALA A 498 -8.85 -6.02 27.17
C ALA A 498 -7.92 -7.23 27.11
N ASP A 499 -6.73 -7.14 27.71
CA ASP A 499 -5.76 -8.26 27.70
C ASP A 499 -6.15 -9.35 28.71
N ASP A 500 -7.40 -9.81 28.59
CA ASP A 500 -7.99 -10.82 29.46
C ASP A 500 -7.28 -12.16 29.30
N GLU A 501 -7.20 -12.91 30.41
CA GLU A 501 -6.66 -14.25 30.42
C GLU A 501 -7.63 -15.24 29.80
N MET A 502 -7.13 -15.98 28.81
CA MET A 502 -7.89 -16.93 28.00
C MET A 502 -7.24 -18.31 28.03
N ILE A 503 -8.06 -19.33 27.91
CA ILE A 503 -7.61 -20.71 27.66
C ILE A 503 -7.89 -21.05 26.20
N ILE A 504 -6.83 -21.38 25.47
CA ILE A 504 -6.93 -21.87 24.10
C ILE A 504 -6.97 -23.39 24.16
N THR A 505 -8.02 -23.96 23.61
CA THR A 505 -8.22 -25.42 23.54
C THR A 505 -8.16 -25.85 22.09
N ILE A 506 -7.34 -26.89 21.80
CA ILE A 506 -7.17 -27.46 20.47
C ILE A 506 -7.46 -28.95 20.55
N SER A 507 -8.35 -29.43 19.69
CA SER A 507 -8.69 -30.85 19.61
C SER A 507 -7.79 -31.61 18.64
N HIS A 508 -7.76 -32.94 18.76
CA HIS A 508 -7.02 -33.85 17.88
C HIS A 508 -7.41 -33.71 16.40
N MET A 509 -8.66 -33.41 16.10
CA MET A 509 -9.13 -33.15 14.74
C MET A 509 -8.89 -31.70 14.26
N GLY A 510 -8.17 -30.88 15.03
CA GLY A 510 -7.79 -29.52 14.66
C GLY A 510 -8.90 -28.47 14.83
N TYR A 511 -9.82 -28.67 15.76
CA TYR A 511 -10.75 -27.62 16.19
C TYR A 511 -10.13 -26.76 17.29
N ILE A 512 -10.22 -25.45 17.15
CA ILE A 512 -9.65 -24.46 18.08
C ILE A 512 -10.73 -23.52 18.58
N LYS A 513 -10.64 -23.16 19.87
CA LYS A 513 -11.43 -22.09 20.50
C LYS A 513 -10.63 -21.40 21.59
N ARG A 514 -11.03 -20.20 21.95
CA ARG A 514 -10.63 -19.52 23.19
C ARG A 514 -11.81 -19.47 24.15
N THR A 515 -11.54 -19.59 25.43
CA THR A 515 -12.55 -19.52 26.48
C THR A 515 -11.99 -18.67 27.62
N PRO A 516 -12.73 -17.71 28.18
CA PRO A 516 -12.26 -16.93 29.32
C PRO A 516 -11.84 -17.83 30.50
N LEU A 517 -10.75 -17.50 31.16
CA LEU A 517 -10.26 -18.27 32.31
C LEU A 517 -11.30 -18.34 33.43
N SER A 518 -12.14 -17.31 33.58
CA SER A 518 -13.25 -17.22 34.57
C SER A 518 -14.31 -18.32 34.42
N GLU A 519 -14.46 -18.94 33.24
CA GLU A 519 -15.36 -20.11 33.04
C GLU A 519 -14.80 -21.41 33.63
N PHE A 520 -13.49 -21.46 33.97
CA PHE A 520 -12.84 -22.64 34.55
C PHE A 520 -12.68 -22.53 36.04
N ARG A 521 -13.80 -22.51 36.79
CA ARG A 521 -13.79 -22.48 38.26
C ARG A 521 -13.02 -23.67 38.86
N ALA A 522 -12.15 -23.39 39.83
CA ALA A 522 -11.49 -24.42 40.60
C ALA A 522 -12.53 -25.30 41.36
N GLN A 523 -12.35 -26.63 41.30
CA GLN A 523 -13.17 -27.58 42.06
C GLN A 523 -12.37 -28.12 43.24
N ASN A 524 -12.99 -28.21 44.41
CA ASN A 524 -12.37 -28.81 45.60
C ASN A 524 -12.11 -30.30 45.44
N ARG A 525 -11.15 -30.87 46.22
CA ARG A 525 -10.79 -32.29 46.24
C ARG A 525 -12.03 -33.17 46.29
N GLY A 526 -12.13 -34.14 45.34
CA GLY A 526 -13.23 -35.10 45.26
C GLY A 526 -14.35 -34.76 44.27
N GLY A 527 -14.18 -33.68 43.48
CA GLY A 527 -15.09 -33.34 42.38
C GLY A 527 -15.03 -34.34 41.20
N VAL A 528 -16.17 -34.54 40.53
CA VAL A 528 -16.32 -35.51 39.40
C VAL A 528 -15.66 -35.05 38.13
N GLY A 529 -14.93 -33.93 38.12
CA GLY A 529 -14.38 -33.28 36.93
C GLY A 529 -15.48 -32.75 36.02
N SER A 530 -15.15 -31.72 35.20
CA SER A 530 -16.07 -31.23 34.20
C SER A 530 -15.56 -31.51 32.80
N LYS A 531 -16.47 -31.82 31.86
CA LYS A 531 -16.13 -31.95 30.42
C LYS A 531 -15.67 -30.60 29.92
N GLY A 532 -14.42 -30.51 29.42
CA GLY A 532 -13.85 -29.27 28.90
C GLY A 532 -14.29 -28.95 27.47
N THR A 533 -14.89 -29.86 26.74
CA THR A 533 -15.38 -29.68 25.36
C THR A 533 -16.32 -30.84 24.99
N GLU A 534 -17.40 -30.58 24.26
CA GLU A 534 -18.11 -31.63 23.54
C GLU A 534 -17.37 -31.93 22.26
N THR A 535 -16.86 -33.15 22.15
CA THR A 535 -16.17 -33.67 20.97
C THR A 535 -17.07 -34.64 20.21
N ARG A 536 -16.82 -34.89 18.92
CA ARG A 536 -17.41 -36.02 18.20
C ARG A 536 -16.84 -37.30 18.76
N ASP A 537 -17.51 -38.45 18.58
CA ASP A 537 -17.17 -39.74 19.19
C ASP A 537 -15.72 -40.20 18.98
N ALA A 538 -14.95 -39.54 18.07
CA ALA A 538 -13.55 -39.85 17.78
C ALA A 538 -12.58 -38.69 18.04
N ASP A 539 -13.01 -37.57 18.58
CA ASP A 539 -12.20 -36.35 18.81
C ASP A 539 -11.98 -36.13 20.31
N PHE A 540 -10.82 -35.58 20.69
CA PHE A 540 -10.48 -35.26 22.08
C PHE A 540 -9.61 -34.00 22.14
N VAL A 541 -9.59 -33.29 23.29
CA VAL A 541 -8.71 -32.16 23.49
C VAL A 541 -7.27 -32.62 23.59
N GLU A 542 -6.44 -32.20 22.65
CA GLU A 542 -5.03 -32.59 22.57
C GLU A 542 -4.12 -31.54 23.24
N HIS A 543 -4.44 -30.27 23.07
CA HIS A 543 -3.64 -29.18 23.60
C HIS A 543 -4.48 -28.14 24.32
N ILE A 544 -3.94 -27.64 25.43
CA ILE A 544 -4.47 -26.52 26.23
C ILE A 544 -3.34 -25.54 26.47
N TYR A 545 -3.58 -24.26 26.11
CA TYR A 545 -2.61 -23.18 26.30
C TYR A 545 -3.25 -22.01 27.06
N PRO A 546 -2.74 -21.64 28.24
CA PRO A 546 -3.06 -20.35 28.85
C PRO A 546 -2.42 -19.23 28.01
N ALA A 547 -3.17 -18.20 27.72
CA ALA A 547 -2.71 -17.07 26.93
C ALA A 547 -3.55 -15.83 27.26
N THR A 548 -3.02 -14.64 26.99
CA THR A 548 -3.79 -13.40 27.04
C THR A 548 -4.28 -13.03 25.64
N MET A 549 -5.28 -12.13 25.56
CA MET A 549 -5.90 -11.74 24.28
C MET A 549 -4.89 -11.16 23.29
N HIS A 550 -3.85 -10.47 23.76
CA HIS A 550 -2.82 -9.85 22.90
C HIS A 550 -1.69 -10.78 22.48
N ASN A 551 -1.62 -11.99 23.04
CA ASN A 551 -0.59 -12.95 22.66
C ASN A 551 -0.76 -13.39 21.18
N THR A 552 0.35 -13.84 20.59
CA THR A 552 0.38 -14.43 19.25
C THR A 552 0.56 -15.93 19.35
N MET A 553 -0.34 -16.67 18.72
CA MET A 553 -0.17 -18.12 18.52
C MET A 553 0.49 -18.38 17.18
N MET A 554 1.57 -19.13 17.20
CA MET A 554 2.26 -19.63 16.02
C MET A 554 1.88 -21.10 15.80
N PHE A 555 1.57 -21.43 14.57
CA PHE A 555 1.11 -22.76 14.16
C PHE A 555 2.13 -23.35 13.19
N PHE A 556 2.68 -24.51 13.53
CA PHE A 556 3.67 -25.20 12.71
C PHE A 556 3.06 -26.46 12.11
N THR A 557 3.11 -26.56 10.77
CA THR A 557 2.51 -27.69 10.06
C THR A 557 3.48 -28.85 9.94
N GLN A 558 2.93 -30.03 9.65
CA GLN A 558 3.70 -31.25 9.40
C GLN A 558 4.73 -31.07 8.27
N LYS A 559 4.37 -30.30 7.23
CA LYS A 559 5.24 -29.97 6.10
C LYS A 559 6.26 -28.86 6.38
N GLY A 560 6.27 -28.34 7.61
CA GLY A 560 7.27 -27.38 8.07
C GLY A 560 6.98 -25.93 7.70
N LYS A 561 5.71 -25.54 7.50
CA LYS A 561 5.27 -24.13 7.39
C LYS A 561 4.90 -23.56 8.76
N CYS A 562 5.00 -22.24 8.91
CA CYS A 562 4.59 -21.47 10.08
C CYS A 562 3.51 -20.48 9.70
N TYR A 563 2.43 -20.41 10.48
CA TYR A 563 1.33 -19.47 10.40
C TYR A 563 1.13 -18.78 11.74
N TRP A 564 0.40 -17.63 11.77
CA TRP A 564 0.17 -16.83 12.96
C TRP A 564 -1.30 -16.46 13.10
N LEU A 565 -1.79 -16.44 14.34
CA LEU A 565 -3.04 -15.80 14.74
C LEU A 565 -2.82 -15.06 16.06
N LYS A 566 -3.42 -13.90 16.20
CA LYS A 566 -3.60 -13.28 17.50
C LYS A 566 -4.68 -14.03 18.28
N VAL A 567 -4.57 -14.09 19.61
CA VAL A 567 -5.54 -14.81 20.45
C VAL A 567 -6.94 -14.24 20.27
N TYR A 568 -7.10 -12.92 20.13
CA TYR A 568 -8.40 -12.30 19.87
C TYR A 568 -9.01 -12.68 18.50
N GLU A 569 -8.23 -13.17 17.55
CA GLU A 569 -8.71 -13.69 16.25
C GLU A 569 -9.25 -15.13 16.35
N ILE A 570 -8.91 -15.86 17.43
CA ILE A 570 -9.40 -17.22 17.68
C ILE A 570 -10.86 -17.11 18.13
N PRO A 571 -11.78 -17.93 17.57
CA PRO A 571 -13.19 -17.89 17.94
C PRO A 571 -13.41 -18.11 19.41
N GLU A 572 -14.21 -17.25 20.04
CA GLU A 572 -14.66 -17.44 21.41
C GLU A 572 -15.69 -18.55 21.49
N GLY A 573 -15.60 -19.36 22.51
CA GLY A 573 -16.49 -20.48 22.73
C GLY A 573 -16.70 -20.76 24.21
N THR A 574 -17.91 -21.14 24.58
CA THR A 574 -18.19 -21.63 25.92
C THR A 574 -17.43 -22.94 26.19
N LYS A 575 -17.30 -23.30 27.46
CA LYS A 575 -16.61 -24.52 27.88
C LYS A 575 -17.06 -25.77 27.10
N ASN A 576 -18.35 -25.88 26.74
CA ASN A 576 -18.93 -27.03 26.06
C ASN A 576 -18.96 -26.91 24.52
N SER A 577 -18.59 -25.79 23.94
CA SER A 577 -18.59 -25.62 22.47
C SER A 577 -17.47 -26.39 21.78
N LYS A 578 -17.68 -26.78 20.51
CA LYS A 578 -16.70 -27.54 19.70
C LYS A 578 -15.55 -26.68 19.14
N GLY A 579 -15.70 -25.37 19.11
CA GLY A 579 -14.76 -24.47 18.43
C GLY A 579 -14.87 -24.52 16.90
N ARG A 580 -13.89 -23.97 16.19
CA ARG A 580 -13.79 -23.97 14.71
C ARG A 580 -12.57 -24.72 14.24
N ALA A 581 -12.65 -25.32 13.05
CA ALA A 581 -11.51 -25.97 12.43
C ALA A 581 -10.41 -24.93 12.11
N ILE A 582 -9.18 -25.21 12.48
CA ILE A 582 -8.00 -24.36 12.23
C ILE A 582 -7.83 -24.05 10.74
N GLN A 583 -8.17 -24.99 9.86
CA GLN A 583 -8.13 -24.80 8.41
C GLN A 583 -9.06 -23.69 7.89
N ASN A 584 -10.11 -23.33 8.65
CA ASN A 584 -10.99 -22.19 8.31
C ASN A 584 -10.44 -20.85 8.81
N LEU A 585 -9.44 -20.86 9.67
CA LEU A 585 -8.83 -19.66 10.24
C LEU A 585 -7.48 -19.34 9.56
N LEU A 586 -6.78 -20.37 9.10
CA LEU A 586 -5.47 -20.27 8.47
C LEU A 586 -5.54 -20.83 7.04
N ASN A 587 -4.81 -20.18 6.14
CA ASN A 587 -4.75 -20.60 4.73
C ASN A 587 -3.76 -21.78 4.56
N ILE A 588 -4.12 -22.94 5.15
CA ILE A 588 -3.31 -24.16 5.13
C ILE A 588 -3.71 -25.00 3.93
N ASP A 589 -2.73 -25.63 3.27
CA ASP A 589 -2.97 -26.55 2.17
C ASP A 589 -3.81 -27.75 2.66
N SER A 590 -4.73 -28.24 1.82
CA SER A 590 -5.69 -29.30 2.20
C SER A 590 -5.03 -30.64 2.61
N ASP A 591 -3.77 -30.86 2.21
CA ASP A 591 -2.96 -32.04 2.46
C ASP A 591 -1.90 -31.84 3.56
N ASP A 592 -2.00 -30.72 4.32
CA ASP A 592 -1.12 -30.41 5.45
C ASP A 592 -1.94 -30.25 6.75
N ALA A 593 -1.32 -30.50 7.88
CA ALA A 593 -1.96 -30.42 9.19
C ALA A 593 -1.03 -29.72 10.19
N VAL A 594 -1.60 -28.97 11.12
CA VAL A 594 -0.84 -28.35 12.22
C VAL A 594 -0.48 -29.41 13.24
N ASN A 595 0.79 -29.46 13.63
CA ASN A 595 1.33 -30.47 14.54
C ASN A 595 2.00 -29.89 15.78
N ALA A 596 2.37 -28.61 15.74
CA ALA A 596 2.97 -27.95 16.89
C ALA A 596 2.50 -26.50 17.01
N TYR A 597 2.45 -26.04 18.24
CA TYR A 597 1.93 -24.75 18.62
C TYR A 597 2.91 -24.03 19.52
N LEU A 598 3.08 -22.72 19.33
CA LEU A 598 3.93 -21.89 20.17
C LEU A 598 3.22 -20.58 20.50
N ARG A 599 3.13 -20.26 21.78
CA ARG A 599 2.64 -18.96 22.24
C ARG A 599 3.80 -17.98 22.34
N VAL A 600 3.66 -16.79 21.76
CA VAL A 600 4.62 -15.70 21.86
C VAL A 600 3.90 -14.47 22.44
N LYS A 601 4.52 -13.83 23.46
CA LYS A 601 3.92 -12.70 24.16
C LYS A 601 3.80 -11.49 23.22
N ASN A 602 4.91 -11.09 22.59
CA ASN A 602 4.94 -9.96 21.66
C ASN A 602 6.01 -10.17 20.57
N LEU A 603 5.63 -10.13 19.30
CA LEU A 603 6.53 -10.22 18.13
C LEU A 603 7.14 -8.88 17.71
N ASN A 604 6.69 -7.76 18.29
CA ASN A 604 7.22 -6.42 17.99
C ASN A 604 8.35 -6.00 18.93
N ASP A 605 8.55 -6.72 20.01
CA ASP A 605 9.63 -6.47 20.97
C ASP A 605 10.97 -6.93 20.39
N GLN A 606 11.79 -5.97 19.95
CA GLN A 606 13.06 -6.22 19.27
C GLN A 606 14.09 -6.90 20.17
N GLU A 607 14.12 -6.59 21.45
CA GLU A 607 15.03 -7.22 22.40
C GLU A 607 14.66 -8.69 22.63
N PHE A 608 13.35 -8.93 22.81
CA PHE A 608 12.83 -10.29 22.98
C PHE A 608 13.07 -11.17 21.77
N ILE A 609 12.71 -10.73 20.55
CA ILE A 609 12.84 -11.56 19.34
C ILE A 609 14.30 -11.84 18.94
N ASN A 610 15.24 -10.94 19.30
CA ASN A 610 16.66 -11.12 19.02
C ASN A 610 17.42 -11.93 20.10
N SER A 611 16.79 -12.14 21.26
CA SER A 611 17.37 -12.94 22.36
C SER A 611 16.79 -14.34 22.46
N HIS A 612 15.72 -14.65 21.71
CA HIS A 612 15.05 -15.93 21.77
C HIS A 612 15.16 -16.73 20.48
N TYR A 613 15.07 -18.05 20.62
CA TYR A 613 15.19 -19.00 19.51
C TYR A 613 14.00 -19.96 19.47
N VAL A 614 13.70 -20.44 18.27
CA VAL A 614 12.70 -21.50 18.04
C VAL A 614 13.44 -22.79 17.73
N LEU A 615 13.24 -23.78 18.57
CA LEU A 615 13.76 -25.14 18.41
C LEU A 615 12.71 -26.05 17.83
N PHE A 616 13.06 -26.78 16.81
CA PHE A 616 12.23 -27.78 16.14
C PHE A 616 12.79 -29.18 16.41
N CYS A 617 11.91 -30.10 16.66
CA CYS A 617 12.24 -31.52 16.70
C CYS A 617 11.33 -32.28 15.76
N THR A 618 11.91 -33.20 14.97
CA THR A 618 11.15 -33.97 14.00
C THR A 618 10.99 -35.43 14.48
N LYS A 619 10.05 -36.15 13.90
CA LYS A 619 9.79 -37.58 14.15
C LYS A 619 11.06 -38.43 14.05
N ASN A 620 11.91 -38.17 13.05
CA ASN A 620 13.13 -38.93 12.78
C ASN A 620 14.34 -38.41 13.58
N GLY A 621 14.13 -37.63 14.64
CA GLY A 621 15.20 -37.21 15.57
C GLY A 621 16.09 -36.08 15.02
N VAL A 622 15.64 -35.32 14.05
CA VAL A 622 16.34 -34.10 13.59
C VAL A 622 15.96 -32.92 14.49
N ILE A 623 16.95 -32.14 14.87
CA ILE A 623 16.76 -30.88 15.64
C ILE A 623 17.26 -29.67 14.85
N LYS A 624 16.58 -28.55 15.01
CA LYS A 624 16.93 -27.27 14.36
C LYS A 624 16.69 -26.10 15.31
N LYS A 625 17.63 -25.14 15.31
CA LYS A 625 17.54 -23.90 16.08
C LYS A 625 17.52 -22.72 15.14
N THR A 626 16.51 -21.85 15.25
CA THR A 626 16.33 -20.65 14.41
C THR A 626 16.03 -19.45 15.30
N LEU A 627 16.59 -18.27 15.00
CA LEU A 627 16.31 -17.04 15.73
C LEU A 627 14.84 -16.64 15.58
N LEU A 628 14.19 -16.21 16.66
CA LEU A 628 12.76 -15.86 16.67
C LEU A 628 12.47 -14.67 15.74
N GLU A 629 13.42 -13.74 15.56
CA GLU A 629 13.32 -12.61 14.63
C GLU A 629 12.91 -13.06 13.22
N GLN A 630 13.38 -14.20 12.76
CA GLN A 630 13.03 -14.71 11.43
C GLN A 630 11.54 -15.03 11.25
N TYR A 631 10.79 -15.06 12.33
CA TYR A 631 9.33 -15.28 12.37
C TYR A 631 8.54 -14.04 12.81
N SER A 632 9.20 -12.89 12.98
CA SER A 632 8.56 -11.65 13.46
C SER A 632 7.64 -10.99 12.44
N ARG A 633 7.68 -11.41 11.16
CA ARG A 633 6.87 -10.83 10.07
C ARG A 633 5.81 -11.81 9.58
N PRO A 634 4.59 -11.80 10.17
CA PRO A 634 3.50 -12.66 9.77
C PRO A 634 3.12 -12.49 8.28
N ARG A 635 2.78 -13.61 7.62
CA ARG A 635 2.25 -13.63 6.25
C ARG A 635 1.03 -14.53 6.18
N GLN A 636 -0.02 -14.12 5.47
CA GLN A 636 -1.27 -14.89 5.33
C GLN A 636 -1.06 -16.30 4.76
N ASN A 637 -0.15 -16.46 3.82
CA ASN A 637 0.16 -17.74 3.20
C ASN A 637 1.21 -18.56 3.98
N GLY A 638 1.52 -18.14 5.20
CA GLY A 638 2.56 -18.74 6.01
C GLY A 638 3.98 -18.53 5.45
N VAL A 639 4.98 -19.05 6.18
CA VAL A 639 6.38 -19.07 5.74
C VAL A 639 6.97 -20.46 5.97
N ASN A 640 7.96 -20.83 5.18
CA ASN A 640 8.72 -22.05 5.44
C ASN A 640 9.52 -21.87 6.75
N ALA A 641 9.25 -22.74 7.70
CA ALA A 641 9.89 -22.77 9.01
C ALA A 641 11.05 -23.79 9.08
N ILE A 642 10.92 -24.91 8.42
CA ILE A 642 11.92 -25.98 8.30
C ILE A 642 11.68 -26.76 7.01
N THR A 643 12.74 -27.23 6.36
CA THR A 643 12.61 -28.16 5.24
C THR A 643 12.53 -29.59 5.79
N ILE A 644 11.43 -30.29 5.55
CA ILE A 644 11.17 -31.64 6.01
C ILE A 644 11.56 -32.64 4.91
N ARG A 645 12.19 -33.76 5.28
CA ARG A 645 12.51 -34.89 4.38
C ARG A 645 11.27 -35.76 4.15
N GLU A 646 11.27 -36.56 3.10
CA GLU A 646 10.27 -37.63 2.90
C GLU A 646 10.20 -38.53 4.15
N ASP A 647 9.01 -38.93 4.56
CA ASP A 647 8.70 -39.74 5.75
C ASP A 647 9.05 -39.10 7.11
N ASP A 648 9.35 -37.79 7.17
CA ASP A 648 9.56 -37.07 8.41
C ASP A 648 8.44 -36.03 8.63
N ARG A 649 8.29 -35.58 9.88
CA ARG A 649 7.35 -34.49 10.25
C ARG A 649 7.80 -33.78 11.51
N VAL A 650 7.36 -32.52 11.67
CA VAL A 650 7.58 -31.79 12.92
C VAL A 650 6.75 -32.44 14.03
N ILE A 651 7.39 -32.74 15.17
CA ILE A 651 6.72 -33.30 16.37
C ILE A 651 6.54 -32.23 17.44
N GLU A 652 7.59 -31.47 17.73
CA GLU A 652 7.60 -30.51 18.84
C GLU A 652 8.33 -29.23 18.40
N VAL A 653 7.83 -28.09 18.87
CA VAL A 653 8.47 -26.78 18.70
C VAL A 653 8.51 -26.10 20.06
N ARG A 654 9.67 -25.58 20.47
CA ARG A 654 9.86 -24.89 21.74
C ARG A 654 10.62 -23.58 21.55
N MET A 655 10.31 -22.63 22.39
CA MET A 655 11.04 -21.35 22.47
C MET A 655 12.10 -21.45 23.57
N THR A 656 13.30 -20.97 23.28
CA THR A 656 14.44 -20.94 24.21
C THR A 656 15.15 -19.60 24.20
N ASN A 657 15.92 -19.31 25.26
CA ASN A 657 16.70 -18.08 25.39
C ASN A 657 18.20 -18.28 25.03
N GLY A 658 18.61 -19.43 24.54
CA GLY A 658 20.00 -19.72 24.17
C GLY A 658 20.81 -20.49 25.21
N ASP A 659 20.31 -20.66 26.42
CA ASP A 659 21.03 -21.28 27.57
C ASP A 659 20.20 -22.40 28.24
N ASN A 660 19.52 -23.20 27.46
CA ASN A 660 18.68 -24.29 27.96
C ASN A 660 19.31 -25.66 27.75
N GLU A 661 18.97 -26.61 28.62
CA GLU A 661 19.24 -27.99 28.38
C GLU A 661 18.08 -28.67 27.64
N ILE A 662 18.41 -29.48 26.65
CA ILE A 662 17.44 -30.16 25.82
C ILE A 662 17.43 -31.63 26.14
N ILE A 663 16.23 -32.19 26.30
CA ILE A 663 16.06 -33.65 26.37
C ILE A 663 15.09 -34.08 25.27
N ILE A 664 15.51 -35.04 24.46
CA ILE A 664 14.70 -35.69 23.42
C ILE A 664 14.46 -37.15 23.83
N ALA A 665 13.21 -37.58 23.77
CA ALA A 665 12.84 -38.96 24.09
C ALA A 665 12.24 -39.71 22.90
N ASN A 666 12.55 -41.00 22.78
CA ASN A 666 12.00 -41.88 21.76
C ASN A 666 10.92 -42.81 22.32
N ARG A 667 10.14 -43.41 21.42
CA ARG A 667 9.07 -44.34 21.73
C ARG A 667 9.52 -45.63 22.44
N ASN A 668 10.76 -46.04 22.19
CA ASN A 668 11.38 -47.23 22.82
C ASN A 668 11.92 -46.95 24.24
N GLY A 669 11.58 -45.79 24.85
CA GLY A 669 11.88 -45.47 26.24
C GLY A 669 13.34 -45.06 26.50
N ARG A 670 14.00 -44.43 25.52
CA ARG A 670 15.31 -43.81 25.68
C ARG A 670 15.21 -42.28 25.62
N ALA A 671 16.11 -41.56 26.29
CA ALA A 671 16.22 -40.12 26.23
C ALA A 671 17.69 -39.71 26.18
N ILE A 672 17.93 -38.58 25.42
CA ILE A 672 19.25 -37.96 25.32
C ILE A 672 19.19 -36.55 25.86
N ARG A 673 20.14 -36.18 26.74
CA ARG A 673 20.30 -34.86 27.32
C ARG A 673 21.55 -34.17 26.77
N PHE A 674 21.42 -32.96 26.28
CA PHE A 674 22.53 -32.12 25.82
C PHE A 674 22.19 -30.65 25.95
N HIS A 675 23.21 -29.77 25.96
CA HIS A 675 23.03 -28.33 26.01
C HIS A 675 22.68 -27.77 24.62
N GLU A 676 21.78 -26.77 24.55
CA GLU A 676 21.30 -26.21 23.26
C GLU A 676 22.41 -25.54 22.42
N SER A 677 23.55 -25.15 23.04
CA SER A 677 24.72 -24.64 22.31
C SER A 677 25.32 -25.65 21.33
N ALA A 678 25.07 -26.95 21.54
CA ALA A 678 25.44 -28.01 20.60
C ALA A 678 24.65 -27.94 19.28
N VAL A 679 23.55 -27.13 19.22
CA VAL A 679 22.75 -26.92 18.03
C VAL A 679 23.04 -25.50 17.52
N ARG A 680 23.75 -25.40 16.39
CA ARG A 680 24.02 -24.11 15.76
C ARG A 680 22.74 -23.41 15.30
N VAL A 681 22.73 -22.08 15.31
CA VAL A 681 21.64 -21.29 14.75
C VAL A 681 21.62 -21.45 13.22
N MET A 682 20.45 -21.69 12.65
CA MET A 682 20.23 -21.94 11.21
C MET A 682 19.08 -21.10 10.67
N GLY A 683 19.11 -20.80 9.36
CA GLY A 683 18.03 -20.11 8.68
C GLY A 683 16.75 -20.96 8.57
N ARG A 684 15.61 -20.31 8.29
CA ARG A 684 14.28 -20.95 8.22
C ARG A 684 14.20 -22.17 7.29
N THR A 685 14.87 -22.14 6.16
CA THR A 685 14.82 -23.19 5.12
C THR A 685 15.80 -24.34 5.36
N ALA A 686 16.57 -24.33 6.45
CA ALA A 686 17.49 -25.43 6.77
C ALA A 686 16.73 -26.67 7.22
N ILE A 687 17.29 -27.85 6.93
CA ILE A 687 16.75 -29.17 7.35
C ILE A 687 16.97 -29.39 8.86
N GLY A 688 18.09 -28.93 9.40
CA GLY A 688 18.52 -29.19 10.77
C GLY A 688 19.68 -30.19 10.86
N VAL A 689 19.96 -30.64 12.06
CA VAL A 689 21.04 -31.61 12.38
C VAL A 689 20.49 -32.74 13.20
N ARG A 690 21.21 -33.89 13.24
CA ARG A 690 20.80 -35.02 14.05
C ARG A 690 20.80 -34.69 15.54
N GLY A 691 19.65 -34.75 16.19
CA GLY A 691 19.47 -34.58 17.64
C GLY A 691 19.62 -35.89 18.40
N MET A 692 18.95 -36.94 17.95
CA MET A 692 19.00 -38.28 18.53
C MET A 692 19.14 -39.36 17.43
N THR A 693 19.81 -40.48 17.72
CA THR A 693 19.81 -41.66 16.86
C THR A 693 18.75 -42.62 17.37
N LEU A 694 17.82 -42.96 16.50
CA LEU A 694 16.75 -43.94 16.75
C LEU A 694 17.24 -45.38 16.54
N ASP A 695 16.49 -46.34 17.07
CA ASP A 695 16.77 -47.77 16.83
C ASP A 695 16.42 -48.15 15.39
N GLU A 696 17.14 -49.13 14.82
CA GLU A 696 17.04 -49.53 13.40
C GLU A 696 15.82 -50.43 13.08
N ASP A 697 14.93 -50.66 14.06
CA ASP A 697 13.75 -51.52 13.92
C ASP A 697 12.65 -50.93 13.02
N GLY A 698 12.80 -49.69 12.56
CA GLY A 698 11.85 -48.97 11.70
C GLY A 698 10.55 -48.57 12.40
N GLN A 699 10.38 -48.87 13.67
CA GLN A 699 9.20 -48.53 14.47
C GLN A 699 9.47 -47.49 15.57
N ASP A 700 10.72 -47.08 15.72
CA ASP A 700 11.12 -46.10 16.72
C ASP A 700 10.96 -44.69 16.16
N GLU A 701 10.41 -43.79 16.96
CA GLU A 701 10.20 -42.39 16.65
C GLU A 701 10.38 -41.52 17.88
N VAL A 702 10.70 -40.24 17.68
CA VAL A 702 10.70 -39.25 18.76
C VAL A 702 9.27 -39.01 19.21
N VAL A 703 9.04 -39.04 20.53
CA VAL A 703 7.72 -38.76 21.14
C VAL A 703 7.64 -37.40 21.80
N GLY A 704 8.75 -36.72 21.99
CA GLY A 704 8.74 -35.35 22.52
C GLY A 704 10.13 -34.78 22.76
N MET A 705 10.17 -33.50 22.87
CA MET A 705 11.35 -32.70 23.22
C MET A 705 10.98 -31.74 24.36
N ILE A 706 11.80 -31.66 25.38
CA ILE A 706 11.67 -30.67 26.46
C ILE A 706 12.90 -29.78 26.53
N CYS A 707 12.68 -28.55 26.93
CA CYS A 707 13.72 -27.56 27.23
C CYS A 707 13.65 -27.27 28.71
N ILE A 708 14.75 -27.47 29.44
CA ILE A 708 14.86 -27.29 30.87
C ILE A 708 15.50 -25.93 31.10
N LYS A 709 14.87 -25.12 31.91
CA LYS A 709 15.34 -23.81 32.29
C LYS A 709 16.12 -23.88 33.61
N ASP A 710 15.56 -24.56 34.61
CA ASP A 710 16.12 -24.74 35.93
C ASP A 710 16.27 -26.21 36.27
N PRO A 711 17.49 -26.78 36.16
CA PRO A 711 17.74 -28.19 36.46
C PRO A 711 17.50 -28.58 37.91
N GLU A 712 17.53 -27.64 38.86
CA GLU A 712 17.34 -27.93 40.29
C GLU A 712 15.87 -27.97 40.71
N ALA A 713 15.03 -27.14 40.04
CA ALA A 713 13.61 -27.04 40.35
C ALA A 713 12.73 -28.02 39.53
N GLU A 714 13.18 -28.40 38.35
CA GLU A 714 12.40 -29.21 37.40
C GLU A 714 12.75 -30.70 37.51
N THR A 715 11.76 -31.57 37.23
CA THR A 715 11.90 -33.01 37.14
C THR A 715 11.29 -33.54 35.85
N ILE A 716 11.71 -34.73 35.40
CA ILE A 716 11.28 -35.31 34.15
C ILE A 716 10.11 -36.26 34.39
N MET A 717 8.93 -35.94 33.84
CA MET A 717 7.77 -36.81 33.85
C MET A 717 7.67 -37.55 32.52
N VAL A 718 7.50 -38.88 32.55
CA VAL A 718 7.27 -39.73 31.39
C VAL A 718 6.00 -40.54 31.61
N VAL A 719 5.21 -40.72 30.52
CA VAL A 719 3.95 -41.50 30.56
C VAL A 719 3.90 -42.42 29.36
N SER A 720 3.42 -43.65 29.59
CA SER A 720 3.34 -44.71 28.58
C SER A 720 1.88 -45.00 28.17
N GLU A 721 1.70 -45.72 27.07
CA GLU A 721 0.41 -46.06 26.43
C GLU A 721 -0.60 -46.67 27.42
N GLN A 722 -0.16 -47.56 28.30
CA GLN A 722 -1.03 -48.25 29.26
C GLN A 722 -1.25 -47.50 30.58
N GLY A 723 -0.98 -46.19 30.60
CA GLY A 723 -1.23 -45.34 31.76
C GLY A 723 -0.25 -45.47 32.91
N TYR A 724 0.93 -45.99 32.65
CA TYR A 724 2.05 -45.98 33.60
C TYR A 724 2.86 -44.70 33.39
N GLY A 725 3.29 -44.11 34.49
CA GLY A 725 4.17 -42.95 34.44
C GLY A 725 5.04 -42.87 35.66
N LYS A 726 6.02 -42.02 35.56
CA LYS A 726 6.98 -41.77 36.66
C LYS A 726 7.62 -40.41 36.50
N ARG A 727 8.16 -39.98 37.58
CA ARG A 727 8.92 -38.77 37.74
C ARG A 727 10.37 -39.11 38.06
N SER A 728 11.34 -38.49 37.44
CA SER A 728 12.77 -38.74 37.64
C SER A 728 13.53 -37.44 37.74
N ASP A 729 14.63 -37.43 38.55
CA ASP A 729 15.52 -36.30 38.63
C ASP A 729 16.27 -36.08 37.32
N ILE A 730 16.50 -34.81 36.96
CA ILE A 730 17.23 -34.43 35.76
C ILE A 730 18.67 -34.95 35.82
N GLU A 731 19.29 -34.99 36.98
CA GLU A 731 20.65 -35.43 37.18
C GLU A 731 20.83 -36.95 36.90
N ASP A 732 19.77 -37.74 36.93
CA ASP A 732 19.79 -39.11 36.47
C ASP A 732 20.14 -39.26 34.98
N TYR A 733 19.99 -38.20 34.19
CA TYR A 733 20.27 -38.14 32.76
C TYR A 733 21.62 -37.44 32.52
N ARG A 734 22.65 -38.22 32.22
CA ARG A 734 23.97 -37.68 31.93
C ARG A 734 23.96 -36.73 30.75
N LYS A 735 24.65 -35.62 30.86
CA LYS A 735 24.89 -34.68 29.73
C LYS A 735 25.79 -35.36 28.69
N THR A 736 25.40 -35.35 27.43
CA THR A 736 26.15 -35.95 26.32
C THR A 736 26.15 -34.99 25.11
N ASN A 737 26.88 -35.34 24.07
CA ASN A 737 26.76 -34.65 22.78
C ASN A 737 25.47 -35.07 22.07
N ARG A 738 24.87 -34.17 21.28
CA ARG A 738 23.73 -34.53 20.43
C ARG A 738 24.02 -35.65 19.46
N GLY A 739 22.98 -36.35 18.99
CA GLY A 739 23.10 -37.40 17.97
C GLY A 739 23.41 -38.79 18.50
N GLY A 740 23.52 -38.98 19.81
CA GLY A 740 23.67 -40.33 20.43
C GLY A 740 22.34 -41.07 20.56
N LYS A 741 22.38 -42.37 20.94
CA LYS A 741 21.18 -43.21 21.23
C LYS A 741 20.51 -42.88 22.58
N GLY A 742 21.13 -42.07 23.44
CA GLY A 742 20.61 -41.70 24.75
C GLY A 742 20.69 -42.84 25.80
N VAL A 743 20.09 -42.58 26.96
CA VAL A 743 19.99 -43.50 28.10
C VAL A 743 18.55 -43.99 28.30
N LYS A 744 18.36 -45.10 28.97
CA LYS A 744 17.00 -45.61 29.26
C LYS A 744 16.28 -44.63 30.18
N THR A 745 15.11 -44.14 29.77
CA THR A 745 14.24 -43.24 30.55
C THR A 745 13.06 -43.99 31.19
N MET A 746 12.61 -45.08 30.60
CA MET A 746 11.58 -45.94 31.14
C MET A 746 11.85 -47.39 30.75
N ASN A 747 11.54 -48.33 31.61
CA ASN A 747 11.59 -49.74 31.26
C ASN A 747 10.29 -50.16 30.55
N ILE A 748 10.36 -50.28 29.23
CA ILE A 748 9.24 -50.63 28.37
C ILE A 748 9.03 -52.15 28.45
N THR A 749 7.79 -52.55 28.74
CA THR A 749 7.33 -53.95 28.82
C THR A 749 5.91 -54.02 28.25
N ASP A 750 5.40 -55.21 27.98
CA ASP A 750 4.02 -55.40 27.51
C ASP A 750 2.98 -54.80 28.48
N LYS A 751 3.32 -54.69 29.77
CA LYS A 751 2.47 -54.09 30.80
C LYS A 751 2.42 -52.56 30.73
N THR A 752 3.50 -51.92 30.34
CA THR A 752 3.57 -50.47 30.30
C THR A 752 3.14 -49.90 28.93
N GLY A 753 3.30 -50.69 27.87
CA GLY A 753 3.23 -50.18 26.51
C GLY A 753 4.41 -49.25 26.22
N LYS A 754 4.47 -48.71 24.99
CA LYS A 754 5.51 -47.81 24.54
C LYS A 754 5.36 -46.42 25.17
N LEU A 755 6.41 -45.59 25.14
CA LEU A 755 6.38 -44.22 25.64
C LEU A 755 5.50 -43.34 24.75
N VAL A 756 4.65 -42.52 25.36
CA VAL A 756 3.76 -41.58 24.67
C VAL A 756 4.27 -40.17 24.74
N THR A 757 4.78 -39.73 25.91
CA THR A 757 5.22 -38.36 26.10
C THR A 757 6.31 -38.22 27.17
N ILE A 758 7.04 -37.11 27.07
CA ILE A 758 7.98 -36.61 28.08
C ILE A 758 7.63 -35.13 28.37
N LYS A 759 7.57 -34.75 29.64
CA LYS A 759 7.30 -33.36 30.10
C LYS A 759 8.27 -32.96 31.20
N SER A 760 8.65 -31.71 31.24
CA SER A 760 9.34 -31.11 32.40
C SER A 760 8.29 -30.58 33.35
N VAL A 761 8.36 -30.93 34.63
CA VAL A 761 7.36 -30.62 35.66
C VAL A 761 8.00 -30.19 36.98
N THR A 762 7.29 -29.39 37.76
CA THR A 762 7.60 -29.01 39.14
C THR A 762 6.53 -29.54 40.09
N ASP A 763 6.74 -29.46 41.40
CA ASP A 763 5.75 -29.87 42.42
C ASP A 763 4.45 -29.05 42.38
N GLU A 764 4.51 -27.83 41.87
CA GLU A 764 3.37 -26.91 41.74
C GLU A 764 2.50 -27.19 40.52
N ASN A 765 2.93 -28.08 39.62
CA ASN A 765 2.19 -28.39 38.41
C ASN A 765 1.15 -29.50 38.64
N ASP A 766 0.10 -29.41 37.84
CA ASP A 766 -0.86 -30.51 37.67
C ASP A 766 -0.70 -31.14 36.29
N LEU A 767 -1.01 -32.41 36.20
CA LEU A 767 -1.05 -33.15 34.93
C LEU A 767 -2.50 -33.42 34.54
N MET A 768 -2.86 -33.07 33.32
CA MET A 768 -4.09 -33.52 32.67
C MET A 768 -3.74 -34.65 31.73
N ILE A 769 -4.19 -35.85 32.05
CA ILE A 769 -4.01 -37.08 31.24
C ILE A 769 -5.33 -37.32 30.51
N ILE A 770 -5.27 -37.43 29.21
CA ILE A 770 -6.42 -37.59 28.32
C ILE A 770 -6.24 -38.93 27.60
N ASN A 771 -7.23 -39.81 27.67
CA ASN A 771 -7.22 -41.06 26.90
C ASN A 771 -7.83 -40.87 25.50
N LYS A 772 -7.67 -41.85 24.62
CA LYS A 772 -8.20 -41.78 23.25
C LYS A 772 -9.73 -41.64 23.19
N SER A 773 -10.45 -42.10 24.21
CA SER A 773 -11.90 -41.98 24.30
C SER A 773 -12.37 -40.62 24.86
N GLY A 774 -11.45 -39.67 25.14
CA GLY A 774 -11.76 -38.33 25.60
C GLY A 774 -11.99 -38.16 27.09
N ILE A 775 -11.71 -39.19 27.91
CA ILE A 775 -11.80 -39.08 29.37
C ILE A 775 -10.56 -38.40 29.91
N THR A 776 -10.72 -37.39 30.68
CA THR A 776 -9.65 -36.56 31.24
C THR A 776 -9.54 -36.79 32.76
N ILE A 777 -8.32 -37.02 33.25
CA ILE A 777 -7.98 -37.08 34.68
C ILE A 777 -6.97 -36.01 35.00
N ARG A 778 -7.18 -35.27 36.11
CA ARG A 778 -6.24 -34.28 36.63
C ARG A 778 -5.53 -34.89 37.86
N LEU A 779 -4.22 -34.87 37.86
CA LEU A 779 -3.37 -35.38 38.93
C LEU A 779 -2.39 -34.28 39.35
N LYS A 780 -2.12 -34.11 40.63
CA LYS A 780 -1.05 -33.29 41.12
C LYS A 780 0.30 -33.98 40.87
N VAL A 781 1.27 -33.25 40.37
CA VAL A 781 2.63 -33.75 40.15
C VAL A 781 3.27 -34.15 41.47
N ALA A 782 3.03 -33.37 42.54
CA ALA A 782 3.51 -33.69 43.89
C ALA A 782 3.11 -35.06 44.40
N ASP A 783 1.96 -35.61 43.96
CA ASP A 783 1.49 -36.96 44.37
C ASP A 783 2.26 -38.09 43.63
N VAL A 784 3.05 -37.75 42.60
CA VAL A 784 3.87 -38.72 41.85
C VAL A 784 5.27 -38.72 42.41
N ARG A 785 5.64 -39.80 43.10
CA ARG A 785 6.97 -39.93 43.70
C ARG A 785 8.10 -39.96 42.66
N ILE A 786 9.21 -39.35 42.99
CA ILE A 786 10.44 -39.39 42.20
C ILE A 786 11.05 -40.82 42.25
N MET A 787 11.47 -41.34 41.12
CA MET A 787 12.00 -42.68 40.96
C MET A 787 13.13 -42.72 39.91
N GLY A 788 14.08 -43.63 40.10
CA GLY A 788 15.19 -43.75 39.18
C GLY A 788 14.75 -43.99 37.71
N ARG A 789 15.48 -43.43 36.76
CA ARG A 789 15.16 -43.35 35.33
C ARG A 789 14.86 -44.67 34.64
N ALA A 790 15.40 -45.83 35.11
CA ALA A 790 15.27 -47.12 34.47
C ALA A 790 14.13 -47.99 35.04
N THR A 791 13.24 -47.47 35.89
CA THR A 791 12.07 -48.15 36.45
C THR A 791 10.88 -48.16 35.52
N GLN A 792 9.87 -49.02 35.80
CA GLN A 792 8.61 -49.10 35.06
C GLN A 792 7.60 -47.98 35.37
N GLY A 793 7.81 -47.25 36.50
CA GLY A 793 6.88 -46.26 36.98
C GLY A 793 5.71 -46.85 37.79
N VAL A 794 4.73 -45.98 38.09
CA VAL A 794 3.49 -46.33 38.81
C VAL A 794 2.31 -46.12 37.86
N ARG A 795 1.19 -46.80 38.19
CA ARG A 795 -0.05 -46.60 37.43
C ARG A 795 -0.66 -45.26 37.80
N LEU A 796 -0.76 -44.35 36.80
CA LEU A 796 -1.39 -43.05 36.95
C LEU A 796 -2.91 -43.13 36.70
N ILE A 797 -3.35 -43.93 35.76
CA ILE A 797 -4.74 -44.19 35.41
C ILE A 797 -4.98 -45.67 35.16
N ASN A 798 -6.17 -46.13 35.50
CA ASN A 798 -6.59 -47.54 35.26
C ASN A 798 -7.37 -47.62 33.94
N LEU A 799 -6.74 -48.15 32.89
CA LEU A 799 -7.31 -48.34 31.56
C LEU A 799 -7.77 -49.78 31.29
N GLU A 800 -7.45 -50.76 32.17
CA GLU A 800 -7.69 -52.19 31.91
C GLU A 800 -9.19 -52.52 31.72
N LYS A 801 -10.08 -51.80 32.35
CA LYS A 801 -11.55 -52.06 32.28
C LYS A 801 -12.18 -51.56 30.95
N ARG A 802 -11.48 -50.78 30.16
CA ARG A 802 -12.02 -50.12 28.96
C ARG A 802 -11.28 -50.40 27.67
N ASN A 803 -10.17 -51.11 27.72
CA ASN A 803 -9.28 -51.37 26.58
C ASN A 803 -8.90 -50.10 25.82
N ASP A 804 -8.52 -49.07 26.55
CA ASP A 804 -8.21 -47.72 26.07
C ASP A 804 -6.71 -47.40 26.26
N GLU A 805 -6.23 -46.40 25.57
CA GLU A 805 -4.84 -45.95 25.61
C GLU A 805 -4.75 -44.47 25.92
N ILE A 806 -3.60 -43.99 26.43
CA ILE A 806 -3.35 -42.60 26.62
C ILE A 806 -3.23 -41.91 25.25
N GLY A 807 -4.02 -40.84 25.04
CA GLY A 807 -3.98 -40.02 23.84
C GLY A 807 -3.04 -38.82 23.98
N SER A 808 -3.13 -38.05 25.09
CA SER A 808 -2.31 -36.88 25.35
C SER A 808 -2.09 -36.62 26.83
N VAL A 809 -1.01 -35.95 27.17
CA VAL A 809 -0.72 -35.47 28.54
C VAL A 809 -0.30 -34.01 28.51
N CYS A 810 -1.08 -33.16 29.18
CA CYS A 810 -0.81 -31.71 29.28
C CYS A 810 -0.37 -31.33 30.69
N LYS A 811 0.56 -30.39 30.79
CA LYS A 811 0.97 -29.75 32.04
C LYS A 811 0.10 -28.53 32.26
N VAL A 812 -0.46 -28.39 33.44
CA VAL A 812 -1.21 -27.22 33.89
C VAL A 812 -0.47 -26.65 35.12
N THR A 813 -0.23 -25.36 35.14
CA THR A 813 0.33 -24.66 36.29
C THR A 813 -0.82 -24.41 37.24
N SER A 814 -0.73 -24.86 38.50
CA SER A 814 -1.66 -24.46 39.54
C SER A 814 -1.15 -23.12 40.09
N GLU A 815 -1.59 -22.03 39.55
CA GLU A 815 -1.42 -20.73 40.20
C GLU A 815 -2.29 -20.71 41.45
N ASN A 816 -1.71 -20.43 42.59
CA ASN A 816 -2.40 -20.23 43.85
C ASN A 816 -3.29 -18.99 43.70
N GLU A 817 -4.58 -19.11 43.98
CA GLU A 817 -5.55 -18.04 43.96
C GLU A 817 -5.23 -16.86 44.92
N GLU A 818 -4.20 -17.01 45.78
CA GLU A 818 -3.78 -15.98 46.74
C GLU A 818 -2.82 -14.93 46.17
N GLU A 819 -1.97 -15.26 45.15
CA GLU A 819 -1.06 -14.27 44.53
C GLU A 819 -1.78 -13.34 43.53
N LEU A 820 -2.89 -13.77 42.92
CA LEU A 820 -3.69 -12.95 42.01
C LEU A 820 -4.54 -11.88 42.71
N ILE A 821 -4.75 -12.01 44.02
CA ILE A 821 -5.46 -11.03 44.83
C ILE A 821 -4.52 -9.92 45.29
N GLU A 822 -3.25 -10.23 45.57
CA GLU A 822 -2.26 -9.23 46.02
C GLU A 822 -1.72 -8.34 44.87
N GLU A 823 -1.54 -8.85 43.63
CA GLU A 823 -1.18 -8.00 42.48
C GLU A 823 -2.35 -7.13 42.00
N GLY A 824 -3.60 -7.51 42.24
CA GLY A 824 -4.80 -6.72 41.91
C GLY A 824 -5.05 -5.55 42.88
N GLU A 825 -4.57 -5.62 44.11
CA GLU A 825 -4.74 -4.56 45.14
C GLU A 825 -3.61 -3.51 45.13
N GLU A 826 -2.40 -3.82 44.66
CA GLU A 826 -1.33 -2.84 44.55
C GLU A 826 -1.48 -1.87 43.36
N ASN A 827 -2.26 -2.22 42.33
CA ASN A 827 -2.48 -1.32 41.16
C ASN A 827 -3.71 -0.41 41.29
N THR A 828 -4.44 -0.44 42.43
CA THR A 828 -5.60 0.43 42.67
C THR A 828 -5.33 1.62 43.59
N LEU A 829 -4.08 1.87 44.02
CA LEU A 829 -3.72 2.92 44.99
C LEU A 829 -2.76 3.97 44.48
N GLU A 830 -2.80 4.36 43.17
CA GLU A 830 -2.21 5.62 42.75
C GLU A 830 -3.06 6.33 41.69
N SER A 831 -4.14 6.97 42.19
CA SER A 831 -4.76 8.10 41.47
C SER A 831 -4.43 9.38 42.23
N PRO A 832 -3.86 10.42 41.59
CA PRO A 832 -3.58 11.68 42.26
C PRO A 832 -4.93 12.40 42.55
N GLN A 833 -5.14 12.68 43.83
CA GLN A 833 -6.23 13.56 44.29
C GLN A 833 -5.92 14.99 43.78
N ASN A 834 -6.78 15.49 42.92
CA ASN A 834 -6.85 16.91 42.62
C ASN A 834 -7.48 17.62 43.83
N GLU A 835 -6.72 18.39 44.54
CA GLU A 835 -7.18 19.38 45.51
C GLU A 835 -7.95 20.48 44.77
N VAL A 836 -9.26 20.51 45.05
CA VAL A 836 -10.09 21.65 44.69
C VAL A 836 -9.97 22.65 45.87
N ASN A 837 -9.24 23.70 45.70
CA ASN A 837 -9.29 24.88 46.55
C ASN A 837 -10.52 25.70 46.18
N ASN A 838 -11.51 25.65 47.10
CA ASN A 838 -12.55 26.67 47.22
C ASN A 838 -11.91 27.88 47.92
N GLU A 839 -11.87 29.02 47.31
CA GLU A 839 -11.88 30.31 47.96
C GLU A 839 -13.07 31.09 47.41
N ASN A 840 -14.01 31.26 48.35
CA ASN A 840 -15.09 32.26 48.26
C ASN A 840 -14.59 33.67 48.66
N GLU A 841 -15.39 34.68 48.25
CA GLU A 841 -15.50 36.08 48.72
C GLU A 841 -14.62 37.06 47.94
N GLU A 842 -15.19 37.93 47.18
CA GLU A 842 -16.14 39.06 47.22
C GLU A 842 -16.64 39.44 45.82
#